data_e33780340e13a056a7adcd109d0b1f36
#
_entry.id   e33780340e13a056a7adcd109d0b1f36
#
_cell.length_a   1.000
_cell.length_b   1.000
_cell.length_c   1.000
_cell.angle_alpha   90.00
_cell.angle_beta   90.00
_cell.angle_gamma   90.00
#
_symmetry.space_group_name_H-M   'P 1'
#
loop_
_entity.id
_entity.type
_entity.pdbx_description
1 polymer ?
#
loop_
_entity_poly.entity_id
_entity_poly.type
_entity_poly.pdbx_seq_one_letter_code
_entity_poly.pdbx_strand_id
1 'polypeptide(L)'
;MKALLGSALIGLMLNACGGGGSGNDISPDDPPVSTATGTDKFLLFPNPQVQPDGSLQTNAQAYSQAYYAAIDPANAKDTLVKWKAANGFDTGTGTQITVVFGDRRDLGYGRRMTARKSPDGTIAFLVENYLANPGGAYGFSALNIEAAVVEDRRWLILVNAIEFSPGPSGKVSFAKFFNFNPSTGQRQLTADIDGRGEKAMPNICVSCHGGRADALTPPDATGRQQLSLVQNSAAEHEKDFQRGDVEAHLAVFEVGTFEFSNRAGFTRPDQEAALKAMNQLVLCTYPVIPAERHSPEDDCRRDAIDSEWQGTAATLIKQAYGGAGLPNAMFVDTLLPDDWITNGQQSLYQNVVAPSCRGCHILRGTRAQADIDLTTFDRFQGYAVFAGNGYPKQQGFDDRIKAHVIDRGNMPLAKIVYDTFWSSSNPPILAAFLEQRGFTVRNGTTVLQPGRPVADPGPDRVIGISDGPTRLSAENSVLTDSYDWSIVSGPDGATPPTGATLADPQSVKPTLTVTKAGAYVLQLVANQGSIKSQPASLRIFVQDALPVRSPDIRFADIKKVLQVTGTCLTCHTSNAQGIQRPPVFFGLAGANPDIDRNGDGIVNAADDALFYAEVRGRINFTDVGASALLRKPAGHHHNGGRLPRFDDTLQPGNTGRLNYDLVQNWILNGAPQ
;
A
#
# COMPACT_ATOMS: atom_id res chain seq x y z
N MET A 1 66.19 41.82 4.82
CA MET A 1 66.97 40.63 5.16
C MET A 1 66.15 39.72 6.02
N LYS A 2 65.86 38.48 5.51
CA LYS A 2 65.51 37.25 6.16
C LYS A 2 64.64 37.35 7.45
N ALA A 3 63.35 37.04 7.46
CA ALA A 3 62.68 35.74 7.44
C ALA A 3 63.01 34.84 8.64
N LEU A 4 62.05 34.58 9.44
CA LEU A 4 61.80 33.19 9.90
C LEU A 4 60.38 33.07 10.49
N LEU A 5 59.65 32.11 9.96
CA LEU A 5 58.34 31.65 10.38
C LEU A 5 58.36 31.07 11.78
N GLY A 6 57.32 31.35 12.55
CA GLY A 6 56.94 30.60 13.72
C GLY A 6 55.45 30.32 13.68
N SER A 7 55.09 29.10 13.32
CA SER A 7 53.71 28.62 13.35
C SER A 7 53.25 28.43 14.79
N ALA A 8 52.34 29.29 15.25
CA ALA A 8 51.60 29.05 16.48
C ALA A 8 50.24 28.43 16.14
N LEU A 9 50.08 27.19 16.51
CA LEU A 9 48.82 26.48 16.54
C LEU A 9 47.97 27.06 17.69
N ILE A 10 47.02 27.90 17.37
CA ILE A 10 45.98 28.33 18.33
C ILE A 10 44.83 27.31 18.20
N GLY A 11 44.76 26.43 19.19
CA GLY A 11 43.59 25.61 19.40
C GLY A 11 42.44 26.48 19.88
N LEU A 12 41.47 26.75 19.02
CA LEU A 12 40.19 27.30 19.42
C LEU A 12 39.37 26.16 20.04
N MET A 13 39.28 26.13 21.35
CA MET A 13 38.21 25.43 22.05
C MET A 13 36.94 26.27 21.87
N LEU A 14 36.11 25.87 20.92
CA LEU A 14 34.71 26.26 20.88
C LEU A 14 33.95 25.40 21.86
N ASN A 15 33.67 25.94 23.04
CA ASN A 15 32.60 25.47 23.87
C ASN A 15 31.28 25.75 23.15
N ALA A 16 30.80 24.78 22.37
CA ALA A 16 29.44 24.77 21.90
C ALA A 16 28.54 24.36 23.07
N CYS A 17 27.71 25.28 23.52
CA CYS A 17 26.59 24.95 24.41
C CYS A 17 25.76 23.86 23.78
N GLY A 18 25.65 22.75 24.49
CA GLY A 18 24.85 21.60 24.09
C GLY A 18 23.37 21.93 24.04
N GLY A 19 22.85 21.99 22.85
CA GLY A 19 21.47 21.64 22.61
C GLY A 19 21.42 20.12 22.47
N GLY A 20 20.86 19.44 23.48
CA GLY A 20 20.67 18.01 23.45
C GLY A 20 19.66 17.62 22.37
N GLY A 21 20.11 17.43 21.14
CA GLY A 21 19.45 16.58 20.19
C GLY A 21 19.81 15.14 20.59
N SER A 22 18.86 14.36 21.06
CA SER A 22 19.00 12.92 21.19
C SER A 22 19.16 12.34 19.77
N GLY A 23 20.39 12.39 19.26
CA GLY A 23 20.75 11.54 18.14
C GLY A 23 20.49 10.10 18.59
N ASN A 24 19.85 9.31 17.78
CA ASN A 24 19.77 7.86 17.99
C ASN A 24 21.21 7.34 18.01
N ASP A 25 21.77 7.13 19.19
CA ASP A 25 23.03 6.42 19.32
C ASP A 25 22.78 4.98 18.91
N ILE A 26 23.19 4.64 17.69
CA ILE A 26 23.16 3.26 17.21
C ILE A 26 24.13 2.47 18.07
N SER A 27 23.63 1.46 18.77
CA SER A 27 24.48 0.54 19.50
C SER A 27 25.46 -0.13 18.53
N PRO A 28 26.71 -0.37 18.92
CA PRO A 28 27.65 -1.15 18.11
C PRO A 28 27.14 -2.55 17.74
N ASP A 29 26.18 -3.07 18.53
CA ASP A 29 25.53 -4.36 18.29
C ASP A 29 24.28 -4.26 17.42
N ASP A 30 23.80 -3.04 17.13
CA ASP A 30 22.70 -2.85 16.20
C ASP A 30 23.20 -2.98 14.75
N PRO A 31 22.48 -3.69 13.88
CA PRO A 31 22.83 -3.76 12.49
C PRO A 31 22.77 -2.36 11.85
N PRO A 32 23.60 -2.08 10.86
CA PRO A 32 23.53 -0.82 10.14
C PRO A 32 22.13 -0.61 9.57
N VAL A 33 21.62 0.61 9.67
CA VAL A 33 20.35 0.97 9.05
C VAL A 33 20.47 0.75 7.55
N SER A 34 19.64 -0.12 7.02
CA SER A 34 19.57 -0.34 5.59
C SER A 34 18.80 0.79 4.93
N THR A 35 19.34 1.36 3.88
CA THR A 35 18.60 2.24 2.97
C THR A 35 17.63 1.46 2.07
N ALA A 36 17.81 0.14 1.98
CA ALA A 36 16.85 -0.75 1.34
C ALA A 36 15.68 -0.98 2.31
N THR A 37 14.50 -0.54 1.93
CA THR A 37 13.30 -0.60 2.78
C THR A 37 12.53 -1.92 2.67
N GLY A 38 12.99 -2.93 1.99
CA GLY A 38 12.19 -4.12 1.69
C GLY A 38 10.97 -3.84 0.80
N THR A 39 10.88 -2.64 0.26
CA THR A 39 9.74 -2.16 -0.53
C THR A 39 9.64 -2.78 -1.90
N ASP A 40 10.67 -3.47 -2.37
CA ASP A 40 10.62 -4.14 -3.67
C ASP A 40 9.47 -5.13 -3.75
N LYS A 41 9.29 -5.93 -2.72
CA LYS A 41 8.15 -6.86 -2.62
C LYS A 41 6.83 -6.12 -2.36
N PHE A 42 6.87 -5.04 -1.59
CA PHE A 42 5.69 -4.26 -1.26
C PHE A 42 5.11 -3.54 -2.48
N LEU A 43 5.95 -2.91 -3.29
CA LEU A 43 5.51 -2.20 -4.51
C LEU A 43 4.97 -3.14 -5.59
N LEU A 44 5.28 -4.42 -5.54
CA LEU A 44 4.73 -5.42 -6.45
C LEU A 44 3.40 -6.00 -5.96
N PHE A 45 2.98 -5.64 -4.77
CA PHE A 45 1.72 -6.11 -4.19
C PHE A 45 0.58 -5.11 -4.42
N PRO A 46 -0.64 -5.58 -4.64
CA PRO A 46 -1.01 -6.93 -5.06
C PRO A 46 -0.74 -7.14 -6.54
N ASN A 47 -0.43 -8.36 -6.92
CA ASN A 47 -0.35 -8.72 -8.32
C ASN A 47 -1.79 -8.93 -8.85
N PRO A 48 -2.20 -8.20 -9.87
CA PRO A 48 -3.59 -8.10 -10.23
C PRO A 48 -4.07 -9.17 -11.23
N GLN A 49 -3.19 -9.95 -11.80
CA GLN A 49 -3.57 -10.86 -12.87
C GLN A 49 -3.42 -12.31 -12.48
N VAL A 50 -4.51 -13.06 -12.57
CA VAL A 50 -4.53 -14.51 -12.37
C VAL A 50 -4.32 -15.20 -13.71
N GLN A 51 -3.36 -16.11 -13.77
CA GLN A 51 -3.12 -16.94 -14.95
C GLN A 51 -4.16 -18.05 -15.05
N PRO A 52 -4.30 -18.71 -16.21
CA PRO A 52 -5.25 -19.83 -16.38
C PRO A 52 -5.02 -21.00 -15.41
N ASP A 53 -3.79 -21.20 -14.96
CA ASP A 53 -3.43 -22.22 -13.96
C ASP A 53 -3.71 -21.76 -12.51
N GLY A 54 -4.22 -20.55 -12.33
CA GLY A 54 -4.51 -19.96 -11.02
C GLY A 54 -3.31 -19.30 -10.35
N SER A 55 -2.14 -19.31 -10.97
CA SER A 55 -0.98 -18.54 -10.49
C SER A 55 -1.17 -17.05 -10.74
N LEU A 56 -0.39 -16.23 -10.03
CA LEU A 56 -0.39 -14.79 -10.24
C LEU A 56 0.59 -14.40 -11.34
N GLN A 57 0.20 -13.40 -12.14
CA GLN A 57 1.09 -12.79 -13.09
C GLN A 57 2.23 -12.07 -12.38
N THR A 58 3.43 -12.60 -12.50
CA THR A 58 4.65 -12.03 -11.89
C THR A 58 5.48 -11.19 -12.87
N ASN A 59 5.17 -11.27 -14.15
CA ASN A 59 5.85 -10.49 -15.16
C ASN A 59 5.35 -9.04 -15.16
N ALA A 60 6.20 -8.14 -14.69
CA ALA A 60 5.88 -6.71 -14.57
C ALA A 60 5.45 -6.07 -15.90
N GLN A 61 6.07 -6.45 -17.01
CA GLN A 61 5.71 -5.90 -18.32
C GLN A 61 4.34 -6.39 -18.79
N ALA A 62 4.06 -7.68 -18.66
CA ALA A 62 2.77 -8.24 -19.01
C ALA A 62 1.64 -7.63 -18.17
N TYR A 63 1.90 -7.41 -16.88
CA TYR A 63 0.98 -6.71 -16.01
C TYR A 63 0.66 -5.28 -16.50
N SER A 64 1.69 -4.51 -16.81
CA SER A 64 1.51 -3.14 -17.29
C SER A 64 0.88 -3.09 -18.69
N GLN A 65 1.19 -4.05 -19.55
CA GLN A 65 0.53 -4.19 -20.86
C GLN A 65 -0.96 -4.41 -20.69
N ALA A 66 -1.36 -5.30 -19.79
CA ALA A 66 -2.77 -5.56 -19.49
C ALA A 66 -3.47 -4.31 -18.90
N TYR A 67 -2.77 -3.55 -18.04
CA TYR A 67 -3.28 -2.28 -17.55
C TYR A 67 -3.57 -1.30 -18.70
N TYR A 68 -2.59 -1.06 -19.56
CA TYR A 68 -2.78 -0.13 -20.66
C TYR A 68 -3.81 -0.61 -21.68
N ALA A 69 -3.88 -1.91 -21.93
CA ALA A 69 -4.94 -2.47 -22.78
C ALA A 69 -6.34 -2.21 -22.20
N ALA A 70 -6.47 -2.19 -20.88
CA ALA A 70 -7.74 -1.90 -20.20
C ALA A 70 -8.13 -0.42 -20.25
N ILE A 71 -7.17 0.52 -20.08
CA ILE A 71 -7.48 1.96 -20.01
C ILE A 71 -7.34 2.69 -21.36
N ASP A 72 -6.59 2.14 -22.28
CA ASP A 72 -6.30 2.69 -23.63
C ASP A 72 -6.31 1.56 -24.68
N PRO A 73 -7.46 0.88 -24.88
CA PRO A 73 -7.54 -0.31 -25.73
C PRO A 73 -7.22 -0.04 -27.20
N ALA A 74 -7.39 1.21 -27.66
CA ALA A 74 -7.03 1.63 -29.02
C ALA A 74 -5.55 2.01 -29.16
N ASN A 75 -4.79 1.96 -28.08
CA ASN A 75 -3.40 2.41 -28.02
C ASN A 75 -3.21 3.86 -28.55
N ALA A 76 -4.19 4.70 -28.25
CA ALA A 76 -4.26 6.07 -28.75
C ALA A 76 -3.32 7.04 -28.00
N LYS A 77 -2.78 6.60 -26.85
CA LYS A 77 -1.93 7.39 -25.96
C LYS A 77 -0.58 6.70 -25.71
N ASP A 78 -0.04 6.03 -26.71
CA ASP A 78 1.22 5.29 -26.64
C ASP A 78 2.47 6.19 -26.65
N THR A 79 2.28 7.49 -26.94
CA THR A 79 3.36 8.49 -26.88
C THR A 79 2.91 9.73 -26.13
N LEU A 80 3.88 10.45 -25.55
CA LEU A 80 3.65 11.72 -24.87
C LEU A 80 2.94 12.74 -25.78
N VAL A 81 3.31 12.79 -27.07
CA VAL A 81 2.69 13.68 -28.05
C VAL A 81 1.21 13.34 -28.23
N LYS A 82 0.89 12.07 -28.41
CA LYS A 82 -0.51 11.62 -28.55
C LYS A 82 -1.29 11.84 -27.27
N TRP A 83 -0.68 11.57 -26.11
CA TRP A 83 -1.32 11.81 -24.82
C TRP A 83 -1.62 13.31 -24.62
N LYS A 84 -0.66 14.20 -24.92
CA LYS A 84 -0.86 15.66 -24.88
C LYS A 84 -1.99 16.10 -25.81
N ALA A 85 -2.02 15.62 -27.04
CA ALA A 85 -3.06 15.94 -28.01
C ALA A 85 -4.44 15.47 -27.52
N ALA A 86 -4.54 14.23 -27.02
CA ALA A 86 -5.79 13.66 -26.49
C ALA A 86 -6.34 14.44 -25.28
N ASN A 87 -5.46 15.04 -24.49
CA ASN A 87 -5.83 15.86 -23.32
C ASN A 87 -5.82 17.37 -23.64
N GLY A 88 -5.67 17.76 -24.90
CA GLY A 88 -5.81 19.14 -25.38
C GLY A 88 -4.69 20.09 -24.98
N PHE A 89 -3.50 19.62 -24.58
CA PHE A 89 -2.37 20.48 -24.21
C PHE A 89 -1.89 21.38 -25.38
N ASP A 90 -2.12 20.97 -26.58
CA ASP A 90 -1.66 21.67 -27.80
C ASP A 90 -2.75 22.55 -28.45
N THR A 91 -3.97 22.58 -27.88
CA THR A 91 -5.12 23.25 -28.51
C THR A 91 -5.27 24.72 -28.13
N GLY A 92 -4.59 25.17 -27.08
CA GLY A 92 -4.76 26.53 -26.53
C GLY A 92 -6.13 26.83 -25.93
N THR A 93 -7.06 25.85 -25.90
CA THR A 93 -8.40 25.98 -25.33
C THR A 93 -8.47 25.37 -23.93
N GLY A 94 -9.29 25.90 -23.03
CA GLY A 94 -9.38 25.45 -21.63
C GLY A 94 -8.33 26.11 -20.72
N THR A 95 -8.43 25.82 -19.42
CA THR A 95 -7.51 26.37 -18.42
C THR A 95 -6.23 25.52 -18.36
N GLN A 96 -5.09 26.15 -18.48
CA GLN A 96 -3.79 25.53 -18.30
C GLN A 96 -2.98 26.27 -17.24
N ILE A 97 -2.39 25.54 -16.30
CA ILE A 97 -1.66 26.08 -15.16
C ILE A 97 -0.32 25.35 -15.07
N THR A 98 0.77 26.09 -14.86
CA THR A 98 2.10 25.50 -14.66
C THR A 98 2.70 26.01 -13.36
N VAL A 99 3.31 25.11 -12.58
CA VAL A 99 4.06 25.41 -11.36
C VAL A 99 5.39 24.66 -11.35
N VAL A 100 6.38 25.22 -10.64
CA VAL A 100 7.71 24.60 -10.48
C VAL A 100 8.09 24.61 -9.01
N PHE A 101 8.41 23.43 -8.47
CA PHE A 101 8.76 23.25 -7.07
C PHE A 101 9.59 21.98 -6.85
N GLY A 102 10.15 21.83 -5.66
CA GLY A 102 10.68 20.54 -5.17
C GLY A 102 9.90 20.12 -3.92
N ASP A 103 9.62 18.83 -3.79
CA ASP A 103 8.89 18.30 -2.64
C ASP A 103 9.76 17.37 -1.81
N ARG A 104 10.02 17.77 -0.56
CA ARG A 104 10.80 16.97 0.40
C ARG A 104 10.03 15.79 0.98
N ARG A 105 8.72 15.74 0.80
CA ARG A 105 7.86 14.66 1.33
C ARG A 105 7.41 13.68 0.27
N ASP A 106 7.99 13.75 -0.93
CA ASP A 106 7.68 12.83 -2.01
C ASP A 106 8.98 12.18 -2.55
N LEU A 107 9.39 12.49 -3.76
CA LEU A 107 10.52 11.85 -4.43
C LEU A 107 11.77 12.75 -4.52
N GLY A 108 11.65 14.02 -4.11
CA GLY A 108 12.76 14.96 -4.06
C GLY A 108 13.20 15.55 -5.39
N TYR A 109 12.45 15.33 -6.46
CA TYR A 109 12.71 15.93 -7.76
C TYR A 109 12.45 17.43 -7.78
N GLY A 110 13.12 18.13 -8.68
CA GLY A 110 12.59 19.38 -9.22
C GLY A 110 11.44 19.05 -10.16
N ARG A 111 10.25 19.52 -9.86
CA ARG A 111 9.05 19.23 -10.63
C ARG A 111 8.58 20.45 -11.39
N ARG A 112 8.38 20.27 -12.69
CA ARG A 112 7.57 21.17 -13.50
C ARG A 112 6.26 20.46 -13.79
N MET A 113 5.19 20.95 -13.18
CA MET A 113 3.86 20.39 -13.35
C MET A 113 2.96 21.31 -14.13
N THR A 114 2.33 20.77 -15.16
CA THR A 114 1.32 21.49 -15.94
C THR A 114 0.00 20.77 -15.83
N ALA A 115 -0.98 21.45 -15.27
CA ALA A 115 -2.35 20.94 -15.18
C ALA A 115 -3.24 21.56 -16.24
N ARG A 116 -4.23 20.80 -16.68
CA ARG A 116 -5.20 21.24 -17.65
C ARG A 116 -6.59 20.74 -17.31
N LYS A 117 -7.58 21.62 -17.44
CA LYS A 117 -9.00 21.27 -17.47
C LYS A 117 -9.55 21.53 -18.85
N SER A 118 -9.99 20.49 -19.52
CA SER A 118 -10.61 20.56 -20.85
C SER A 118 -12.10 20.91 -20.75
N PRO A 119 -12.72 21.43 -21.82
CA PRO A 119 -14.14 21.78 -21.81
C PRO A 119 -15.10 20.61 -21.54
N ASP A 120 -14.67 19.38 -21.84
CA ASP A 120 -15.41 18.15 -21.58
C ASP A 120 -15.34 17.68 -20.11
N GLY A 121 -14.63 18.41 -19.25
CA GLY A 121 -14.45 18.07 -17.85
C GLY A 121 -13.25 17.18 -17.54
N THR A 122 -12.51 16.74 -18.56
CA THR A 122 -11.24 16.01 -18.36
C THR A 122 -10.23 16.89 -17.66
N ILE A 123 -9.58 16.35 -16.62
CA ILE A 123 -8.50 16.99 -15.88
C ILE A 123 -7.24 16.17 -16.08
N ALA A 124 -6.17 16.82 -16.52
CA ALA A 124 -4.91 16.14 -16.81
C ALA A 124 -3.73 16.90 -16.19
N PHE A 125 -2.78 16.14 -15.66
CA PHE A 125 -1.54 16.64 -15.09
C PHE A 125 -0.35 16.01 -15.82
N LEU A 126 0.51 16.85 -16.35
CA LEU A 126 1.81 16.46 -16.89
C LEU A 126 2.88 16.82 -15.85
N VAL A 127 3.73 15.87 -15.51
CA VAL A 127 4.75 16.02 -14.48
C VAL A 127 6.11 15.71 -15.08
N GLU A 128 6.91 16.73 -15.28
CA GLU A 128 8.30 16.62 -15.70
C GLU A 128 9.19 16.64 -14.46
N ASN A 129 9.99 15.58 -14.26
CA ASN A 129 10.79 15.35 -13.08
C ASN A 129 12.28 15.49 -13.42
N TYR A 130 12.95 16.41 -12.75
CA TYR A 130 14.35 16.76 -12.96
C TYR A 130 15.21 16.30 -11.80
N LEU A 131 16.33 15.65 -12.11
CA LEU A 131 17.31 15.14 -11.16
C LEU A 131 18.70 15.61 -11.55
N ALA A 132 19.13 16.73 -11.02
CA ALA A 132 20.41 17.36 -11.31
C ALA A 132 21.46 17.13 -10.19
N ASN A 133 21.24 16.13 -9.34
CA ASN A 133 22.15 15.82 -8.26
C ASN A 133 23.48 15.26 -8.78
N PRO A 134 24.61 15.62 -8.17
CA PRO A 134 25.91 15.05 -8.51
C PRO A 134 25.88 13.51 -8.45
N GLY A 135 26.43 12.88 -9.48
CA GLY A 135 26.46 11.41 -9.57
C GLY A 135 25.11 10.74 -9.80
N GLY A 136 24.04 11.49 -10.09
CA GLY A 136 22.69 10.94 -10.32
C GLY A 136 22.01 10.43 -9.05
N ALA A 137 22.45 10.89 -7.88
CA ALA A 137 21.88 10.47 -6.59
C ALA A 137 20.42 10.91 -6.47
N TYR A 138 19.53 9.97 -6.20
CA TYR A 138 18.13 10.28 -5.91
C TYR A 138 18.01 11.02 -4.57
N GLY A 139 17.18 12.04 -4.55
CA GLY A 139 16.90 12.81 -3.37
C GLY A 139 16.67 14.29 -3.68
N PHE A 140 16.30 15.03 -2.64
CA PHE A 140 16.03 16.46 -2.76
C PHE A 140 17.33 17.26 -2.96
N SER A 141 17.25 18.21 -3.87
CA SER A 141 18.31 19.23 -4.08
C SER A 141 17.71 20.48 -4.71
N ALA A 142 18.23 21.65 -4.31
CA ALA A 142 17.90 22.91 -4.96
C ALA A 142 18.28 22.91 -6.46
N LEU A 143 19.32 22.16 -6.85
CA LEU A 143 19.72 22.02 -8.26
C LEU A 143 18.63 21.36 -9.10
N ASN A 144 17.86 20.45 -8.51
CA ASN A 144 16.73 19.81 -9.20
C ASN A 144 15.66 20.86 -9.55
N ILE A 145 15.37 21.77 -8.61
CA ILE A 145 14.39 22.86 -8.83
C ILE A 145 14.90 23.80 -9.91
N GLU A 146 16.17 24.19 -9.85
CA GLU A 146 16.75 25.09 -10.84
C GLU A 146 16.75 24.48 -12.25
N ALA A 147 17.02 23.19 -12.36
CA ALA A 147 16.91 22.47 -13.64
C ALA A 147 15.46 22.47 -14.18
N ALA A 148 14.48 22.33 -13.31
CA ALA A 148 13.07 22.41 -13.68
C ALA A 148 12.63 23.83 -14.07
N VAL A 149 13.19 24.87 -13.44
CA VAL A 149 12.93 26.27 -13.77
C VAL A 149 13.38 26.59 -15.20
N VAL A 150 14.59 26.15 -15.57
CA VAL A 150 15.17 26.45 -16.89
C VAL A 150 14.85 25.36 -17.94
N GLU A 151 14.06 24.37 -17.59
CA GLU A 151 13.69 23.24 -18.45
C GLU A 151 14.91 22.51 -19.04
N ASP A 152 15.94 22.32 -18.24
CA ASP A 152 17.17 21.67 -18.68
C ASP A 152 16.97 20.18 -18.93
N ARG A 153 16.67 19.84 -20.15
CA ARG A 153 16.35 18.47 -20.56
C ARG A 153 17.44 17.43 -20.30
N ARG A 154 18.68 17.86 -20.05
CA ARG A 154 19.77 16.94 -19.65
C ARG A 154 19.47 16.25 -18.32
N TRP A 155 18.68 16.88 -17.48
CA TRP A 155 18.31 16.42 -16.14
C TRP A 155 16.86 15.94 -16.05
N LEU A 156 16.13 15.98 -17.16
CA LEU A 156 14.78 15.42 -17.23
C LEU A 156 14.88 13.89 -17.30
N ILE A 157 14.58 13.22 -16.19
CA ILE A 157 14.76 11.77 -16.09
C ILE A 157 13.46 10.98 -16.17
N LEU A 158 12.32 11.62 -15.90
CA LEU A 158 11.04 10.94 -15.80
C LEU A 158 9.91 11.90 -16.21
N VAL A 159 9.01 11.44 -17.06
CA VAL A 159 7.80 12.18 -17.44
C VAL A 159 6.59 11.33 -17.07
N ASN A 160 5.89 11.74 -16.01
CA ASN A 160 4.63 11.14 -15.63
C ASN A 160 3.45 11.95 -16.14
N ALA A 161 2.35 11.27 -16.38
CA ALA A 161 1.11 11.91 -16.73
C ALA A 161 -0.06 11.22 -16.02
N ILE A 162 -0.97 12.01 -15.50
CA ILE A 162 -2.17 11.55 -14.84
C ILE A 162 -3.36 12.24 -15.48
N GLU A 163 -4.38 11.48 -15.84
CA GLU A 163 -5.62 12.05 -16.34
C GLU A 163 -6.81 11.52 -15.55
N PHE A 164 -7.69 12.42 -15.17
CA PHE A 164 -9.01 12.10 -14.67
C PHE A 164 -10.00 12.33 -15.82
N SER A 165 -10.39 11.24 -16.43
CA SER A 165 -11.18 11.23 -17.67
C SER A 165 -12.07 10.01 -17.72
N PRO A 166 -13.16 10.02 -18.56
CA PRO A 166 -14.03 8.87 -18.72
C PRO A 166 -13.28 7.60 -19.08
N GLY A 167 -13.77 6.45 -18.63
CA GLY A 167 -13.27 5.14 -19.04
C GLY A 167 -13.47 4.89 -20.53
N PRO A 168 -12.91 3.79 -21.07
CA PRO A 168 -13.07 3.44 -22.49
C PRO A 168 -14.53 3.25 -22.93
N SER A 169 -15.41 2.92 -21.98
CA SER A 169 -16.87 2.85 -22.20
C SER A 169 -17.56 4.22 -22.21
N GLY A 170 -16.86 5.30 -21.90
CA GLY A 170 -17.39 6.66 -21.90
C GLY A 170 -18.22 7.02 -20.68
N LYS A 171 -18.23 6.19 -19.61
CA LYS A 171 -19.07 6.45 -18.43
C LYS A 171 -18.31 7.23 -17.34
N VAL A 172 -17.80 6.57 -16.31
CA VAL A 172 -17.22 7.25 -15.15
C VAL A 172 -15.82 7.75 -15.42
N SER A 173 -15.51 8.96 -14.95
CA SER A 173 -14.15 9.46 -14.91
C SER A 173 -13.38 8.88 -13.74
N PHE A 174 -12.15 8.45 -13.97
CA PHE A 174 -11.23 7.97 -12.94
C PHE A 174 -9.78 8.35 -13.27
N ALA A 175 -8.90 8.28 -12.29
CA ALA A 175 -7.48 8.57 -12.47
C ALA A 175 -6.79 7.46 -13.26
N LYS A 176 -6.09 7.84 -14.32
CA LYS A 176 -5.28 6.95 -15.16
C LYS A 176 -3.85 7.44 -15.16
N PHE A 177 -2.91 6.52 -15.03
CA PHE A 177 -1.50 6.83 -14.89
C PHE A 177 -0.72 6.40 -16.14
N PHE A 178 0.12 7.30 -16.61
CA PHE A 178 1.02 7.07 -17.72
C PHE A 178 2.44 7.47 -17.34
N ASN A 179 3.40 6.76 -17.90
CA ASN A 179 4.80 7.11 -17.81
C ASN A 179 5.41 7.12 -19.21
N PHE A 180 6.21 8.14 -19.52
CA PHE A 180 6.83 8.32 -20.82
C PHE A 180 8.34 8.48 -20.68
N ASN A 181 9.07 7.87 -21.59
CA ASN A 181 10.51 8.08 -21.71
C ASN A 181 10.79 9.54 -22.09
N PRO A 182 11.59 10.27 -21.32
CA PRO A 182 11.83 11.70 -21.56
C PRO A 182 12.57 11.99 -22.86
N SER A 183 13.34 11.03 -23.39
CA SER A 183 14.13 11.20 -24.61
C SER A 183 13.35 10.83 -25.88
N THR A 184 12.58 9.74 -25.81
CA THR A 184 11.85 9.21 -26.98
C THR A 184 10.38 9.58 -27.02
N GLY A 185 9.81 9.97 -25.85
CA GLY A 185 8.39 10.21 -25.69
C GLY A 185 7.52 8.94 -25.73
N GLN A 186 8.09 7.75 -25.82
CA GLN A 186 7.34 6.50 -25.83
C GLN A 186 6.80 6.16 -24.45
N ARG A 187 5.60 5.60 -24.39
CA ARG A 187 5.01 5.10 -23.15
C ARG A 187 5.83 3.94 -22.59
N GLN A 188 6.14 4.01 -21.31
CA GLN A 188 6.89 3.00 -20.58
C GLN A 188 5.96 2.13 -19.75
N LEU A 189 6.30 0.85 -19.66
CA LEU A 189 5.56 -0.15 -18.87
C LEU A 189 6.03 -0.18 -17.40
N THR A 190 7.27 0.25 -17.18
CA THR A 190 7.92 0.26 -15.86
C THR A 190 8.63 1.59 -15.66
N ALA A 191 8.94 1.94 -14.41
CA ALA A 191 9.78 3.07 -14.07
C ALA A 191 10.56 2.80 -12.79
N ASP A 192 11.78 3.31 -12.71
CA ASP A 192 12.51 3.51 -11.47
C ASP A 192 12.31 4.96 -11.01
N ILE A 193 11.66 5.15 -9.86
CA ILE A 193 11.31 6.49 -9.37
C ILE A 193 12.20 6.98 -8.23
N ASP A 194 13.05 6.13 -7.66
CA ASP A 194 13.87 6.50 -6.51
C ASP A 194 15.20 5.71 -6.38
N GLY A 195 15.61 5.03 -7.44
CA GLY A 195 16.84 4.26 -7.48
C GLY A 195 16.77 2.87 -6.84
N ARG A 196 15.56 2.41 -6.46
CA ARG A 196 15.35 1.07 -5.88
C ARG A 196 14.87 0.03 -6.91
N GLY A 197 15.12 0.28 -8.19
CA GLY A 197 14.78 -0.58 -9.30
C GLY A 197 13.41 -0.32 -9.92
N GLU A 198 13.24 -0.85 -11.12
CA GLU A 198 12.03 -0.64 -11.90
C GLU A 198 10.81 -1.36 -11.30
N LYS A 199 9.68 -0.69 -11.33
CA LYS A 199 8.39 -1.19 -10.87
C LYS A 199 7.34 -1.02 -11.97
N ALA A 200 6.37 -1.91 -11.97
CA ALA A 200 5.32 -1.95 -12.98
C ALA A 200 4.28 -0.83 -12.84
N MET A 201 3.83 -0.29 -13.96
CA MET A 201 2.66 0.57 -14.03
C MET A 201 1.37 -0.28 -13.89
N PRO A 202 0.33 0.15 -13.13
CA PRO A 202 0.25 1.38 -12.33
C PRO A 202 0.69 1.20 -10.87
N ASN A 203 1.21 0.05 -10.45
CA ASN A 203 1.55 -0.23 -9.03
C ASN A 203 2.37 0.87 -8.38
N ILE A 204 3.34 1.39 -9.11
CA ILE A 204 4.21 2.48 -8.69
C ILE A 204 3.42 3.76 -8.36
N CYS A 205 2.31 4.01 -9.03
CA CYS A 205 1.48 5.20 -8.83
C CYS A 205 0.45 4.97 -7.72
N VAL A 206 -0.28 3.85 -7.76
CA VAL A 206 -1.32 3.54 -6.76
C VAL A 206 -0.75 3.34 -5.36
N SER A 207 0.54 3.05 -5.24
CA SER A 207 1.24 3.00 -3.94
C SER A 207 1.13 4.30 -3.16
N CYS A 208 1.14 5.44 -3.83
CA CYS A 208 1.02 6.78 -3.23
C CYS A 208 -0.35 7.41 -3.46
N HIS A 209 -0.94 7.23 -4.66
CA HIS A 209 -2.20 7.86 -5.04
C HIS A 209 -3.46 7.12 -4.54
N GLY A 210 -3.30 6.09 -3.75
CA GLY A 210 -4.43 5.28 -3.29
C GLY A 210 -4.94 4.34 -4.37
N GLY A 211 -6.09 3.73 -4.11
CA GLY A 211 -6.54 2.62 -4.92
C GLY A 211 -5.75 1.34 -4.63
N ARG A 212 -5.93 0.38 -5.48
CA ARG A 212 -5.26 -0.92 -5.37
C ARG A 212 -5.10 -1.52 -6.75
N ALA A 213 -4.06 -2.30 -6.95
CA ALA A 213 -3.88 -3.07 -8.15
C ALA A 213 -4.63 -4.40 -8.02
N ASP A 214 -5.94 -4.39 -8.24
CA ASP A 214 -6.74 -5.61 -8.23
C ASP A 214 -6.45 -6.46 -9.47
N ALA A 215 -6.75 -7.74 -9.35
CA ALA A 215 -6.65 -8.66 -10.46
C ALA A 215 -7.46 -8.15 -11.66
N LEU A 216 -6.82 -8.08 -12.82
CA LEU A 216 -7.54 -7.85 -14.07
C LEU A 216 -8.48 -9.02 -14.28
N THR A 217 -9.72 -8.71 -14.63
CA THR A 217 -10.67 -9.75 -15.01
C THR A 217 -10.17 -10.49 -16.25
N PRO A 218 -10.56 -11.76 -16.42
CA PRO A 218 -10.27 -12.46 -17.66
C PRO A 218 -10.73 -11.63 -18.87
N PRO A 219 -10.05 -11.75 -20.01
CA PRO A 219 -10.52 -11.12 -21.24
C PRO A 219 -11.94 -11.59 -21.57
N ASP A 220 -12.73 -10.70 -22.16
CA ASP A 220 -14.02 -11.08 -22.72
C ASP A 220 -13.86 -12.03 -23.93
N ALA A 221 -14.98 -12.48 -24.50
CA ALA A 221 -14.99 -13.40 -25.64
C ALA A 221 -14.27 -12.84 -26.88
N THR A 222 -13.99 -11.54 -26.90
CA THR A 222 -13.24 -10.87 -27.99
C THR A 222 -11.75 -10.72 -27.68
N GLY A 223 -11.31 -11.21 -26.51
CA GLY A 223 -9.93 -11.07 -26.03
C GLY A 223 -9.63 -9.70 -25.41
N ARG A 224 -10.64 -8.87 -25.16
CA ARG A 224 -10.47 -7.56 -24.55
C ARG A 224 -10.42 -7.67 -23.03
N GLN A 225 -9.38 -7.11 -22.43
CA GLN A 225 -9.27 -7.01 -20.97
C GLN A 225 -10.42 -6.17 -20.39
N GLN A 226 -11.07 -6.71 -19.40
CA GLN A 226 -12.15 -6.03 -18.71
C GLN A 226 -11.65 -5.41 -17.41
N LEU A 227 -12.26 -4.31 -17.01
CA LEU A 227 -12.08 -3.73 -15.70
C LEU A 227 -12.75 -4.66 -14.68
N SER A 228 -12.06 -4.94 -13.58
CA SER A 228 -12.62 -5.72 -12.48
C SER A 228 -13.66 -4.86 -11.75
N LEU A 229 -14.85 -5.39 -11.63
CA LEU A 229 -15.97 -4.66 -11.05
C LEU A 229 -16.01 -4.89 -9.55
N VAL A 230 -15.65 -3.89 -8.77
CA VAL A 230 -16.03 -3.82 -7.37
C VAL A 230 -17.21 -2.85 -7.28
N GLN A 231 -18.41 -3.37 -7.09
CA GLN A 231 -19.55 -2.50 -6.90
C GLN A 231 -19.49 -1.80 -5.55
N ASN A 232 -19.64 -0.48 -5.59
CA ASN A 232 -20.27 0.22 -4.50
C ASN A 232 -21.78 -0.02 -4.62
N SER A 233 -22.41 -0.40 -3.55
CA SER A 233 -23.76 -0.92 -3.47
C SER A 233 -24.87 0.08 -3.71
N ALA A 234 -24.59 1.31 -3.96
CA ALA A 234 -25.63 2.20 -4.42
C ALA A 234 -25.99 1.77 -5.84
N ALA A 235 -27.09 1.07 -5.95
CA ALA A 235 -27.59 0.43 -7.16
C ALA A 235 -27.72 1.37 -8.38
N GLU A 236 -27.42 2.62 -8.21
CA GLU A 236 -27.51 3.67 -9.21
C GLU A 236 -26.14 4.23 -9.58
N HIS A 237 -25.08 3.89 -8.82
CA HIS A 237 -23.75 4.26 -9.18
C HIS A 237 -23.16 3.21 -10.09
N GLU A 238 -23.22 3.60 -11.24
CA GLU A 238 -22.30 3.33 -12.29
C GLU A 238 -21.45 2.09 -12.09
N LYS A 239 -22.04 1.08 -12.60
CA LYS A 239 -21.65 -0.29 -12.66
C LYS A 239 -20.38 -0.55 -13.47
N ASP A 240 -19.59 0.45 -13.81
CA ASP A 240 -18.59 0.32 -14.85
C ASP A 240 -17.18 0.20 -14.38
N PHE A 241 -17.05 -0.17 -13.13
CA PHE A 241 -15.71 -0.11 -12.64
C PHE A 241 -15.62 -1.20 -11.62
N GLN A 242 -14.62 -1.89 -11.38
CA GLN A 242 -13.66 -1.13 -10.88
C GLN A 242 -12.46 -1.92 -10.53
N ARG A 243 -11.54 -1.72 -11.31
CA ARG A 243 -10.19 -2.02 -10.94
C ARG A 243 -9.82 -1.18 -9.71
N GLY A 244 -8.88 -1.66 -8.91
CA GLY A 244 -8.39 -0.91 -7.78
C GLY A 244 -7.79 0.45 -8.15
N ASP A 245 -7.24 0.60 -9.35
CA ASP A 245 -6.68 1.86 -9.83
C ASP A 245 -7.75 2.92 -10.15
N VAL A 246 -8.99 2.55 -10.42
CA VAL A 246 -10.09 3.52 -10.61
C VAL A 246 -10.48 4.24 -9.33
N GLU A 247 -10.05 3.74 -8.20
CA GLU A 247 -10.21 4.34 -6.89
C GLU A 247 -8.99 5.19 -6.48
N ALA A 248 -8.00 5.34 -7.34
CA ALA A 248 -6.86 6.22 -7.11
C ALA A 248 -7.28 7.70 -7.29
N HIS A 249 -6.61 8.56 -6.56
CA HIS A 249 -6.94 9.99 -6.51
C HIS A 249 -5.73 10.87 -6.78
N LEU A 250 -6.00 12.11 -7.19
CA LEU A 250 -4.96 13.12 -7.33
C LEU A 250 -4.51 13.61 -5.96
N ALA A 251 -3.21 13.76 -5.78
CA ALA A 251 -2.65 14.21 -4.52
C ALA A 251 -2.88 15.70 -4.29
N VAL A 252 -3.06 16.06 -3.03
CA VAL A 252 -3.11 17.46 -2.58
C VAL A 252 -1.75 18.11 -2.81
N PHE A 253 -1.75 19.31 -3.35
CA PHE A 253 -0.55 20.16 -3.34
C PHE A 253 -0.40 20.74 -1.93
N GLU A 254 0.37 20.05 -1.09
CA GLU A 254 0.69 20.51 0.27
C GLU A 254 1.80 21.56 0.22
N VAL A 255 1.45 22.76 -0.25
CA VAL A 255 2.39 23.85 -0.58
C VAL A 255 3.39 24.18 0.54
N GLY A 256 2.99 23.92 1.80
CA GLY A 256 3.87 24.11 2.96
C GLY A 256 5.06 23.16 3.01
N THR A 257 5.05 22.07 2.23
CA THR A 257 6.16 21.10 2.16
C THR A 257 7.08 21.34 0.96
N PHE A 258 6.73 22.30 0.11
CA PHE A 258 7.45 22.57 -1.13
C PHE A 258 8.56 23.57 -0.91
N GLU A 259 9.63 23.35 -1.66
CA GLU A 259 10.72 24.29 -1.82
C GLU A 259 10.65 24.94 -3.21
N PHE A 260 11.01 26.20 -3.26
CA PHE A 260 10.88 27.02 -4.45
C PHE A 260 12.21 27.63 -4.88
N SER A 261 12.32 27.99 -6.15
CA SER A 261 13.44 28.79 -6.63
C SER A 261 13.33 30.24 -6.10
N ASN A 262 14.47 30.88 -5.93
CA ASN A 262 14.54 32.32 -5.63
C ASN A 262 14.41 33.19 -6.87
N ARG A 263 14.27 32.62 -8.07
CA ARG A 263 14.12 33.40 -9.30
C ARG A 263 12.73 34.01 -9.41
N ALA A 264 12.67 35.22 -9.92
CA ALA A 264 11.41 35.91 -10.17
C ALA A 264 10.47 35.03 -11.06
N GLY A 265 9.20 34.96 -10.70
CA GLY A 265 8.19 34.09 -11.33
C GLY A 265 8.15 32.66 -10.79
N PHE A 266 9.15 32.24 -9.99
CA PHE A 266 9.24 30.88 -9.45
C PHE A 266 9.38 30.84 -7.92
N THR A 267 9.28 31.99 -7.26
CA THR A 267 9.21 32.01 -5.81
C THR A 267 7.85 31.51 -5.32
N ARG A 268 7.77 31.13 -4.05
CA ARG A 268 6.50 30.72 -3.47
C ARG A 268 5.39 31.77 -3.65
N PRO A 269 5.58 33.06 -3.32
CA PRO A 269 4.56 34.08 -3.55
C PRO A 269 4.12 34.21 -5.01
N ASP A 270 5.05 34.06 -5.95
CA ASP A 270 4.73 34.15 -7.39
C ASP A 270 3.81 33.00 -7.86
N GLN A 271 3.89 31.85 -7.20
CA GLN A 271 3.20 30.63 -7.62
C GLN A 271 1.97 30.25 -6.76
N GLU A 272 1.71 30.94 -5.64
CA GLU A 272 0.60 30.60 -4.72
C GLU A 272 -0.77 30.58 -5.42
N ALA A 273 -1.03 31.55 -6.30
CA ALA A 273 -2.28 31.59 -7.06
C ALA A 273 -2.43 30.37 -8.01
N ALA A 274 -1.36 29.99 -8.67
CA ALA A 274 -1.33 28.84 -9.55
C ALA A 274 -1.48 27.52 -8.76
N LEU A 275 -0.80 27.39 -7.62
CA LEU A 275 -0.91 26.23 -6.73
C LEU A 275 -2.33 26.09 -6.13
N LYS A 276 -2.95 27.20 -5.77
CA LYS A 276 -4.36 27.22 -5.35
C LYS A 276 -5.28 26.73 -6.47
N ALA A 277 -5.07 27.21 -7.70
CA ALA A 277 -5.85 26.76 -8.84
C ALA A 277 -5.62 25.26 -9.16
N MET A 278 -4.39 24.75 -8.96
CA MET A 278 -4.12 23.31 -9.05
C MET A 278 -4.90 22.51 -8.00
N ASN A 279 -4.91 22.97 -6.73
CA ASN A 279 -5.71 22.35 -5.68
C ASN A 279 -7.21 22.39 -5.97
N GLN A 280 -7.71 23.41 -6.64
CA GLN A 280 -9.09 23.46 -7.11
C GLN A 280 -9.37 22.40 -8.16
N LEU A 281 -8.43 22.17 -9.09
CA LEU A 281 -8.55 21.05 -10.06
C LEU A 281 -8.54 19.69 -9.36
N VAL A 282 -7.71 19.52 -8.35
CA VAL A 282 -7.70 18.29 -7.53
C VAL A 282 -9.06 18.09 -6.85
N LEU A 283 -9.63 19.11 -6.23
CA LEU A 283 -10.96 19.06 -5.64
C LEU A 283 -12.03 18.60 -6.65
N CYS A 284 -11.93 19.02 -7.90
CA CYS A 284 -12.86 18.59 -8.95
C CYS A 284 -12.84 17.08 -9.21
N THR A 285 -11.82 16.37 -8.79
CA THR A 285 -11.70 14.92 -9.01
C THR A 285 -12.22 14.09 -7.85
N TYR A 286 -12.45 14.72 -6.70
CA TYR A 286 -12.96 14.03 -5.52
C TYR A 286 -14.49 13.94 -5.55
N PRO A 287 -15.07 12.79 -5.19
CA PRO A 287 -16.51 12.70 -5.00
C PRO A 287 -16.93 13.55 -3.79
N VAL A 288 -18.14 14.08 -3.85
CA VAL A 288 -18.72 14.91 -2.81
C VAL A 288 -20.12 14.42 -2.47
N ILE A 289 -20.44 14.39 -1.19
CA ILE A 289 -21.81 14.14 -0.75
C ILE A 289 -22.64 15.40 -1.10
N PRO A 290 -23.79 15.28 -1.78
CA PRO A 290 -24.56 16.44 -2.22
C PRO A 290 -24.88 17.45 -1.10
N ALA A 291 -25.11 16.96 0.12
CA ALA A 291 -25.36 17.80 1.30
C ALA A 291 -24.13 18.64 1.72
N GLU A 292 -22.95 18.29 1.29
CA GLU A 292 -21.70 19.00 1.58
C GLU A 292 -21.27 19.94 0.45
N ARG A 293 -22.07 20.03 -0.61
CA ARG A 293 -21.80 20.91 -1.75
C ARG A 293 -22.25 22.34 -1.42
N HIS A 294 -21.32 23.14 -0.93
CA HIS A 294 -21.62 24.48 -0.40
C HIS A 294 -20.84 25.63 -1.05
N SER A 295 -20.00 25.33 -2.01
CA SER A 295 -19.08 26.32 -2.56
C SER A 295 -18.80 26.10 -4.05
N PRO A 296 -18.38 27.15 -4.79
CA PRO A 296 -18.09 27.06 -6.23
C PRO A 296 -17.06 26.01 -6.60
N GLU A 297 -16.10 25.73 -5.73
CA GLU A 297 -15.09 24.68 -5.97
C GLU A 297 -15.67 23.26 -5.94
N ASP A 298 -16.86 23.09 -5.38
CA ASP A 298 -17.57 21.81 -5.38
C ASP A 298 -18.37 21.57 -6.67
N ASP A 299 -18.58 22.59 -7.50
CA ASP A 299 -19.45 22.51 -8.69
C ASP A 299 -18.97 21.52 -9.74
N CYS A 300 -17.66 21.28 -9.81
CA CYS A 300 -17.09 20.33 -10.74
C CYS A 300 -16.92 18.93 -10.15
N ARG A 301 -17.23 18.74 -8.87
CA ARG A 301 -17.11 17.45 -8.20
C ARG A 301 -18.34 16.61 -8.48
N ARG A 302 -18.11 15.33 -8.71
CA ARG A 302 -19.20 14.38 -8.89
C ARG A 302 -19.87 14.06 -7.57
N ASP A 303 -21.17 13.83 -7.62
CA ASP A 303 -21.91 13.36 -6.45
C ASP A 303 -21.45 11.96 -6.05
N ALA A 304 -21.35 11.74 -4.75
CA ALA A 304 -21.13 10.43 -4.17
C ALA A 304 -22.28 10.13 -3.21
N ILE A 305 -22.97 9.05 -3.43
CA ILE A 305 -24.03 8.60 -2.52
C ILE A 305 -23.40 7.78 -1.39
N ASP A 306 -22.46 6.90 -1.71
CA ASP A 306 -21.70 6.12 -0.75
C ASP A 306 -20.20 6.25 -1.05
N SER A 307 -19.68 7.46 -0.92
CA SER A 307 -18.28 7.68 -1.13
C SER A 307 -17.46 7.06 -0.01
N GLU A 308 -16.51 6.21 -0.35
CA GLU A 308 -15.43 5.85 0.52
C GLU A 308 -14.54 7.06 0.86
N TRP A 309 -14.63 8.12 0.05
CA TRP A 309 -14.02 9.41 0.24
C TRP A 309 -14.91 10.31 1.10
N GLN A 310 -14.75 10.25 2.38
CA GLN A 310 -15.33 11.22 3.29
C GLN A 310 -14.39 12.41 3.53
N GLY A 311 -13.75 12.84 2.46
CA GLY A 311 -13.26 14.17 2.39
C GLY A 311 -11.98 14.54 3.11
N THR A 312 -11.12 13.60 3.60
CA THR A 312 -9.94 14.03 4.36
C THR A 312 -8.99 14.88 3.51
N ALA A 313 -8.70 14.49 2.28
CA ALA A 313 -7.88 15.29 1.38
C ALA A 313 -8.57 16.60 0.97
N ALA A 314 -9.87 16.57 0.72
CA ALA A 314 -10.66 17.78 0.46
C ALA A 314 -10.71 18.69 1.68
N THR A 315 -10.84 18.13 2.88
CA THR A 315 -10.79 18.87 4.14
C THR A 315 -9.45 19.58 4.32
N LEU A 316 -8.35 18.91 4.05
CA LEU A 316 -7.02 19.52 4.09
C LEU A 316 -6.95 20.74 3.16
N ILE A 317 -7.36 20.60 1.89
CA ILE A 317 -7.35 21.72 0.94
C ILE A 317 -8.21 22.86 1.45
N LYS A 318 -9.45 22.59 1.85
CA LYS A 318 -10.38 23.61 2.33
C LYS A 318 -9.87 24.32 3.58
N GLN A 319 -9.43 23.61 4.58
CA GLN A 319 -8.88 24.19 5.80
C GLN A 319 -7.63 25.00 5.53
N ALA A 320 -6.72 24.50 4.69
CA ALA A 320 -5.49 25.19 4.35
C ALA A 320 -5.70 26.54 3.62
N TYR A 321 -6.84 26.67 2.92
CA TYR A 321 -7.22 27.94 2.28
C TYR A 321 -8.34 28.69 3.03
N GLY A 322 -8.55 28.40 4.31
CA GLY A 322 -9.43 29.17 5.19
C GLY A 322 -10.89 28.76 5.18
N GLY A 323 -11.23 27.60 4.63
CA GLY A 323 -12.58 27.03 4.64
C GLY A 323 -13.21 26.89 3.26
N ALA A 324 -14.51 26.65 3.26
CA ALA A 324 -15.31 26.57 2.04
C ALA A 324 -15.21 27.88 1.23
N GLY A 325 -15.12 27.77 -0.10
CA GLY A 325 -14.88 28.90 -0.98
C GLY A 325 -13.43 29.32 -1.08
N LEU A 326 -12.53 28.67 -0.34
CA LEU A 326 -11.08 28.91 -0.37
C LEU A 326 -10.72 30.40 -0.30
N PRO A 327 -11.12 31.13 0.77
CA PRO A 327 -10.98 32.58 0.82
C PRO A 327 -9.51 33.05 0.87
N ASN A 328 -8.62 32.27 1.47
CA ASN A 328 -7.23 32.66 1.64
C ASN A 328 -6.44 32.50 0.32
N ALA A 329 -5.51 33.42 0.09
CA ALA A 329 -4.63 33.39 -1.06
C ALA A 329 -3.53 32.33 -0.91
N MET A 330 -3.05 32.12 0.32
CA MET A 330 -1.92 31.25 0.63
C MET A 330 -2.38 29.95 1.29
N PHE A 331 -1.68 28.88 0.97
CA PHE A 331 -1.85 27.58 1.64
C PHE A 331 -1.18 27.59 3.02
N VAL A 332 -1.97 27.36 4.06
CA VAL A 332 -1.48 27.21 5.44
C VAL A 332 -2.06 25.90 6.00
N ASP A 333 -1.19 24.92 6.20
CA ASP A 333 -1.62 23.62 6.74
C ASP A 333 -2.01 23.77 8.22
N THR A 334 -3.27 23.60 8.49
CA THR A 334 -3.85 23.64 9.85
C THR A 334 -4.59 22.35 10.18
N LEU A 335 -4.50 21.33 9.32
CA LEU A 335 -5.25 20.10 9.52
C LEU A 335 -4.73 19.32 10.71
N LEU A 336 -5.58 19.23 11.71
CA LEU A 336 -5.45 18.32 12.84
C LEU A 336 -6.83 17.69 13.07
N PRO A 337 -7.04 16.42 12.70
CA PRO A 337 -8.36 15.81 12.78
C PRO A 337 -8.87 15.71 14.23
N ASP A 338 -10.16 15.97 14.45
CA ASP A 338 -10.78 16.06 15.78
C ASP A 338 -10.59 14.79 16.62
N ASP A 339 -10.62 13.63 16.00
CA ASP A 339 -10.43 12.36 16.70
C ASP A 339 -9.01 12.23 17.30
N TRP A 340 -8.00 12.78 16.63
CA TRP A 340 -6.64 12.85 17.17
C TRP A 340 -6.52 13.82 18.36
N ILE A 341 -7.28 14.91 18.31
CA ILE A 341 -7.38 15.88 19.42
C ILE A 341 -8.08 15.25 20.61
N THR A 342 -9.23 14.66 20.37
CA THR A 342 -10.07 14.05 21.42
C THR A 342 -9.34 12.92 22.15
N ASN A 343 -8.49 12.18 21.44
CA ASN A 343 -7.69 11.10 22.03
C ASN A 343 -6.33 11.56 22.60
N GLY A 344 -6.04 12.88 22.61
CA GLY A 344 -4.80 13.42 23.17
C GLY A 344 -3.54 13.06 22.36
N GLN A 345 -3.68 12.79 21.06
CA GLN A 345 -2.60 12.30 20.21
C GLN A 345 -2.13 13.33 19.16
N GLN A 346 -2.32 14.62 19.46
CA GLN A 346 -1.93 15.71 18.56
C GLN A 346 -0.43 15.66 18.21
N SER A 347 0.42 15.40 19.21
CA SER A 347 1.88 15.32 19.02
C SER A 347 2.25 14.17 18.07
N LEU A 348 1.63 13.01 18.22
CA LEU A 348 1.86 11.87 17.33
C LEU A 348 1.42 12.19 15.89
N TYR A 349 0.26 12.83 15.72
CA TYR A 349 -0.20 13.25 14.40
C TYR A 349 0.76 14.26 13.76
N GLN A 350 1.08 15.34 14.47
CA GLN A 350 1.88 16.44 13.91
C GLN A 350 3.33 16.06 13.64
N ASN A 351 3.93 15.21 14.48
CA ASN A 351 5.36 14.88 14.36
C ASN A 351 5.63 13.58 13.62
N VAL A 352 4.66 12.68 13.51
CA VAL A 352 4.84 11.39 12.84
C VAL A 352 3.93 11.27 11.63
N VAL A 353 2.61 11.37 11.83
CA VAL A 353 1.64 11.06 10.78
C VAL A 353 1.65 12.11 9.67
N ALA A 354 1.54 13.37 10.02
CA ALA A 354 1.50 14.45 9.04
C ALA A 354 2.78 14.54 8.17
N PRO A 355 4.00 14.49 8.74
CA PRO A 355 5.21 14.58 7.92
C PRO A 355 5.59 13.31 7.18
N SER A 356 5.19 12.11 7.67
CA SER A 356 5.76 10.86 7.18
C SER A 356 4.75 9.87 6.59
N CYS A 357 3.46 10.02 6.87
CA CYS A 357 2.43 9.04 6.50
C CYS A 357 1.31 9.67 5.65
N ARG A 358 0.89 10.89 6.02
CA ARG A 358 -0.30 11.53 5.47
C ARG A 358 -0.27 11.68 3.96
N GLY A 359 0.86 12.06 3.36
CA GLY A 359 0.95 12.32 1.92
C GLY A 359 0.38 11.19 1.05
N CYS A 360 0.57 9.93 1.46
CA CYS A 360 0.00 8.77 0.78
C CYS A 360 -1.32 8.31 1.43
N HIS A 361 -1.37 8.23 2.76
CA HIS A 361 -2.51 7.63 3.46
C HIS A 361 -3.76 8.51 3.48
N ILE A 362 -3.64 9.81 3.25
CA ILE A 362 -4.79 10.71 3.06
C ILE A 362 -5.57 10.43 1.76
N LEU A 363 -4.90 9.80 0.78
CA LEU A 363 -5.49 9.47 -0.52
C LEU A 363 -6.13 8.08 -0.56
N ARG A 364 -6.13 7.37 0.55
CA ARG A 364 -6.59 5.99 0.55
C ARG A 364 -8.06 5.80 0.88
N GLY A 365 -8.81 6.86 1.06
CA GLY A 365 -10.22 6.79 1.41
C GLY A 365 -10.49 6.11 2.75
N THR A 366 -11.74 6.14 3.15
CA THR A 366 -12.16 5.70 4.49
C THR A 366 -12.85 4.34 4.49
N ARG A 367 -13.13 3.76 3.33
CA ARG A 367 -13.95 2.55 3.23
C ARG A 367 -13.29 1.43 2.44
N ALA A 368 -13.35 1.45 1.12
CA ALA A 368 -12.98 0.29 0.31
C ALA A 368 -11.50 0.21 -0.05
N GLN A 369 -10.79 1.33 -0.05
CA GLN A 369 -9.43 1.38 -0.60
C GLN A 369 -8.32 1.17 0.39
N ALA A 370 -8.56 1.54 1.64
CA ALA A 370 -7.47 1.64 2.57
C ALA A 370 -7.25 0.37 3.36
N ASP A 371 -6.10 -0.22 3.18
CA ASP A 371 -5.59 -1.15 4.19
C ASP A 371 -5.28 -0.40 5.49
N ILE A 372 -4.79 0.85 5.39
CA ILE A 372 -4.51 1.72 6.53
C ILE A 372 -5.01 3.13 6.19
N ASP A 373 -6.04 3.54 6.88
CA ASP A 373 -6.59 4.87 6.84
C ASP A 373 -6.22 5.61 8.14
N LEU A 374 -5.57 6.73 8.02
CA LEU A 374 -5.07 7.53 9.14
C LEU A 374 -5.95 8.75 9.43
N THR A 375 -7.16 8.79 8.89
CA THR A 375 -8.12 9.87 9.13
C THR A 375 -8.48 10.00 10.60
N THR A 376 -8.65 8.87 11.28
CA THR A 376 -8.95 8.84 12.71
C THR A 376 -7.83 8.18 13.48
N PHE A 377 -7.68 8.56 14.74
CA PHE A 377 -6.74 7.91 15.64
C PHE A 377 -7.13 6.44 15.86
N ASP A 378 -8.43 6.15 15.98
CA ASP A 378 -8.91 4.78 16.11
C ASP A 378 -8.47 3.89 14.94
N ARG A 379 -8.43 4.42 13.73
CA ARG A 379 -7.95 3.68 12.56
C ARG A 379 -6.44 3.56 12.51
N PHE A 380 -5.74 4.55 13.02
CA PHE A 380 -4.29 4.47 13.18
C PHE A 380 -3.89 3.42 14.22
N GLN A 381 -4.51 3.46 15.41
CA GLN A 381 -4.17 2.54 16.50
C GLN A 381 -4.69 1.11 16.31
N GLY A 382 -5.67 0.92 15.49
CA GLY A 382 -6.26 -0.38 15.25
C GLY A 382 -7.65 -0.28 14.73
N TYR A 383 -8.03 -1.26 13.96
CA TYR A 383 -9.39 -1.40 13.53
C TYR A 383 -10.31 -1.83 14.70
N ALA A 384 -10.27 -1.08 15.77
CA ALA A 384 -11.15 -1.22 16.92
C ALA A 384 -12.64 -1.20 16.58
N VAL A 385 -12.93 -0.91 15.34
CA VAL A 385 -14.26 -0.83 14.74
C VAL A 385 -15.08 -2.12 14.89
N PHE A 386 -14.44 -3.23 15.22
CA PHE A 386 -15.14 -4.48 15.49
C PHE A 386 -15.65 -4.63 16.92
N ALA A 387 -15.38 -3.68 17.80
CA ALA A 387 -15.85 -3.75 19.19
C ALA A 387 -17.39 -3.82 19.32
N GLY A 388 -18.13 -3.36 18.31
CA GLY A 388 -19.61 -3.45 18.29
C GLY A 388 -20.18 -4.83 17.99
N ASN A 389 -19.39 -5.75 17.47
CA ASN A 389 -19.84 -7.08 17.02
C ASN A 389 -19.33 -8.23 17.91
N GLY A 390 -18.93 -7.94 19.14
CA GLY A 390 -18.45 -8.96 20.07
C GLY A 390 -17.02 -9.46 19.83
N TYR A 391 -16.31 -8.86 18.89
CA TYR A 391 -14.89 -9.13 18.69
C TYR A 391 -14.06 -8.29 19.66
N PRO A 392 -13.14 -8.87 20.43
CA PRO A 392 -12.24 -8.09 21.28
C PRO A 392 -11.43 -7.12 20.40
N LYS A 393 -11.20 -5.91 20.93
CA LYS A 393 -10.20 -5.01 20.36
C LYS A 393 -8.92 -5.82 20.17
N GLN A 394 -8.56 -6.13 18.93
CA GLN A 394 -7.37 -6.91 18.71
C GLN A 394 -6.16 -5.98 18.73
N GLN A 395 -5.17 -6.37 19.50
CA GLN A 395 -3.87 -5.69 19.55
C GLN A 395 -3.10 -5.76 18.22
N GLY A 396 -3.64 -6.45 17.21
CA GLY A 396 -2.95 -6.76 15.98
C GLY A 396 -2.75 -5.59 15.03
N PHE A 397 -3.28 -4.41 15.31
CA PHE A 397 -3.10 -3.29 14.41
C PHE A 397 -1.83 -2.49 14.68
N ASP A 398 -1.56 -2.24 15.95
CA ASP A 398 -0.30 -1.59 16.34
C ASP A 398 0.89 -2.44 15.91
N ASP A 399 0.71 -3.77 15.90
CA ASP A 399 1.68 -4.70 15.33
C ASP A 399 2.03 -4.37 13.87
N ARG A 400 1.08 -3.86 13.08
CA ARG A 400 1.40 -3.46 11.71
C ARG A 400 2.21 -2.20 11.60
N ILE A 401 1.92 -1.19 12.41
CA ILE A 401 2.76 0.01 12.46
C ILE A 401 4.17 -0.43 12.86
N LYS A 402 4.29 -1.24 13.91
CA LYS A 402 5.56 -1.84 14.30
C LYS A 402 6.20 -2.65 13.18
N ALA A 403 5.45 -3.59 12.61
CA ALA A 403 5.97 -4.51 11.59
C ALA A 403 6.45 -3.77 10.33
N HIS A 404 5.71 -2.76 9.86
CA HIS A 404 6.06 -2.06 8.63
C HIS A 404 7.06 -0.92 8.82
N VAL A 405 7.01 -0.21 9.94
CA VAL A 405 7.91 0.91 10.20
C VAL A 405 9.19 0.44 10.89
N ILE A 406 9.05 -0.31 12.00
CA ILE A 406 10.19 -0.66 12.86
C ILE A 406 10.87 -1.95 12.40
N ASP A 407 10.11 -3.02 12.12
CA ASP A 407 10.72 -4.32 11.85
C ASP A 407 11.17 -4.44 10.39
N ARG A 408 10.28 -4.18 9.45
CA ARG A 408 10.52 -4.40 8.02
C ARG A 408 11.11 -3.20 7.29
N GLY A 409 10.89 -2.00 7.81
CA GLY A 409 11.37 -0.77 7.18
C GLY A 409 10.79 -0.49 5.80
N ASN A 410 9.58 -0.97 5.50
CA ASN A 410 8.91 -0.69 4.24
C ASN A 410 7.90 0.47 4.32
N MET A 411 7.85 1.15 5.46
CA MET A 411 7.15 2.42 5.66
C MET A 411 8.03 3.37 6.50
N PRO A 412 7.99 4.67 6.22
CA PRO A 412 7.35 5.34 5.06
C PRO A 412 7.87 4.82 3.71
N LEU A 413 6.97 4.70 2.73
CA LEU A 413 7.28 4.04 1.47
C LEU A 413 8.28 4.82 0.60
N ALA A 414 8.07 6.14 0.45
CA ALA A 414 8.97 6.98 -0.35
C ALA A 414 10.33 7.09 0.34
N LYS A 415 11.41 6.83 -0.41
CA LYS A 415 12.77 6.75 0.13
C LYS A 415 13.20 8.02 0.89
N ILE A 416 12.92 9.18 0.32
CA ILE A 416 13.30 10.45 0.96
C ILE A 416 12.53 10.70 2.27
N VAL A 417 11.28 10.27 2.34
CA VAL A 417 10.47 10.36 3.56
C VAL A 417 10.97 9.38 4.60
N TYR A 418 11.36 8.19 4.18
CA TYR A 418 11.98 7.18 5.04
C TYR A 418 13.29 7.69 5.64
N ASP A 419 14.20 8.18 4.79
CA ASP A 419 15.49 8.71 5.24
C ASP A 419 15.30 9.90 6.19
N THR A 420 14.35 10.81 5.89
CA THR A 420 14.01 11.95 6.74
C THR A 420 13.42 11.51 8.08
N PHE A 421 12.51 10.53 8.07
CA PHE A 421 11.91 10.00 9.29
C PHE A 421 13.00 9.46 10.24
N TRP A 422 13.86 8.57 9.72
CA TRP A 422 14.88 7.91 10.55
C TRP A 422 16.04 8.82 10.98
N SER A 423 16.26 9.94 10.30
CA SER A 423 17.24 10.95 10.70
C SER A 423 16.69 12.07 11.59
N SER A 424 15.40 12.01 11.94
CA SER A 424 14.71 13.02 12.73
C SER A 424 14.44 12.57 14.18
N SER A 425 13.80 13.43 14.96
CA SER A 425 13.28 13.12 16.29
C SER A 425 11.95 12.35 16.30
N ASN A 426 11.43 11.94 15.16
CA ASN A 426 10.12 11.33 15.03
C ASN A 426 10.07 9.85 15.47
N PRO A 427 11.09 9.01 15.21
CA PRO A 427 11.09 7.63 15.68
C PRO A 427 10.89 7.46 17.19
N PRO A 428 11.53 8.23 18.08
CA PRO A 428 11.25 8.18 19.52
C PRO A 428 9.79 8.45 19.91
N ILE A 429 9.09 9.32 19.17
CA ILE A 429 7.67 9.63 19.43
C ILE A 429 6.80 8.42 19.06
N LEU A 430 7.05 7.82 17.91
CA LEU A 430 6.37 6.60 17.50
C LEU A 430 6.67 5.44 18.44
N ALA A 431 7.93 5.27 18.84
CA ALA A 431 8.34 4.23 19.78
C ALA A 431 7.63 4.36 21.12
N ALA A 432 7.54 5.56 21.69
CA ALA A 432 6.82 5.79 22.92
C ALA A 432 5.33 5.41 22.83
N PHE A 433 4.70 5.69 21.69
CA PHE A 433 3.32 5.25 21.43
C PHE A 433 3.20 3.72 21.39
N LEU A 434 4.11 3.03 20.69
CA LEU A 434 4.09 1.58 20.58
C LEU A 434 4.40 0.89 21.92
N GLU A 435 5.30 1.44 22.72
CA GLU A 435 5.62 0.94 24.06
C GLU A 435 4.43 1.04 25.03
N GLN A 436 3.65 2.12 24.95
CA GLN A 436 2.39 2.26 25.71
C GLN A 436 1.37 1.16 25.34
N ARG A 437 1.54 0.52 24.19
CA ARG A 437 0.73 -0.61 23.70
C ARG A 437 1.33 -1.97 24.05
N GLY A 438 2.46 -2.00 24.74
CA GLY A 438 3.13 -3.22 25.17
C GLY A 438 4.12 -3.81 24.17
N PHE A 439 4.48 -3.08 23.09
CA PHE A 439 5.47 -3.56 22.13
C PHE A 439 6.89 -3.20 22.57
N THR A 440 7.83 -4.11 22.30
CA THR A 440 9.25 -3.81 22.47
C THR A 440 9.78 -3.23 21.16
N VAL A 441 10.19 -1.97 21.21
CA VAL A 441 10.70 -1.23 20.06
C VAL A 441 11.99 -0.48 20.36
N ARG A 442 12.62 -0.77 21.51
CA ARG A 442 13.92 -0.22 21.90
C ARG A 442 14.89 -1.31 22.35
N ASN A 443 16.16 -1.03 22.14
CA ASN A 443 17.26 -1.69 22.83
C ASN A 443 17.86 -0.67 23.81
N GLY A 444 17.63 -0.86 25.10
CA GLY A 444 17.92 0.16 26.10
C GLY A 444 17.16 1.46 25.81
N THR A 445 17.88 2.54 25.53
CA THR A 445 17.30 3.85 25.18
C THR A 445 17.12 4.07 23.67
N THR A 446 17.76 3.24 22.85
CA THR A 446 17.83 3.39 21.39
C THR A 446 16.62 2.73 20.72
N VAL A 447 15.93 3.48 19.85
CA VAL A 447 14.83 2.94 19.03
C VAL A 447 15.40 1.91 18.07
N LEU A 448 14.77 0.75 18.01
CA LEU A 448 15.13 -0.30 17.07
C LEU A 448 14.91 0.21 15.63
N GLN A 449 15.99 0.35 14.89
CA GLN A 449 15.93 0.79 13.51
C GLN A 449 15.71 -0.40 12.57
N PRO A 450 15.07 -0.22 11.42
CA PRO A 450 14.98 -1.27 10.41
C PRO A 450 16.38 -1.55 9.82
N GLY A 451 16.47 -2.65 9.07
CA GLY A 451 17.74 -3.12 8.52
C GLY A 451 18.23 -4.39 9.19
N ARG A 452 17.61 -4.80 10.30
CA ARG A 452 17.84 -6.08 10.94
C ARG A 452 17.08 -7.19 10.24
N PRO A 453 17.59 -8.41 10.28
CA PRO A 453 16.84 -9.54 9.75
C PRO A 453 15.53 -9.73 10.53
N VAL A 454 14.44 -10.01 9.80
CA VAL A 454 13.13 -10.33 10.36
C VAL A 454 12.68 -11.67 9.84
N ALA A 455 12.52 -12.64 10.73
CA ALA A 455 12.05 -13.96 10.38
C ALA A 455 10.53 -13.99 10.17
N ASP A 456 10.09 -14.59 9.07
CA ASP A 456 8.69 -14.87 8.79
C ASP A 456 8.54 -16.34 8.36
N PRO A 457 8.18 -17.26 9.27
CA PRO A 457 8.02 -18.68 8.97
C PRO A 457 6.68 -18.99 8.29
N GLY A 458 5.87 -17.99 8.01
CA GLY A 458 4.51 -18.15 7.52
C GLY A 458 3.50 -18.43 8.65
N PRO A 459 2.22 -18.66 8.28
CA PRO A 459 1.13 -18.91 9.22
C PRO A 459 1.19 -20.32 9.80
N ASP A 460 0.55 -20.48 10.96
CA ASP A 460 0.29 -21.79 11.54
C ASP A 460 -0.44 -22.69 10.53
N ARG A 461 -0.14 -24.00 10.55
CA ARG A 461 -0.61 -24.94 9.52
C ARG A 461 -1.21 -26.19 10.14
N VAL A 462 -2.07 -26.81 9.36
CA VAL A 462 -2.57 -28.14 9.61
C VAL A 462 -2.08 -29.05 8.50
N ILE A 463 -1.52 -30.18 8.85
CA ILE A 463 -1.07 -31.20 7.91
C ILE A 463 -1.52 -32.58 8.33
N GLY A 464 -1.70 -33.49 7.36
CA GLY A 464 -1.93 -34.91 7.61
C GLY A 464 -0.63 -35.71 7.48
N ILE A 465 -0.44 -36.71 8.32
CA ILE A 465 0.68 -37.65 8.16
C ILE A 465 0.61 -38.31 6.77
N SER A 466 -0.61 -38.62 6.33
CA SER A 466 -0.85 -39.22 5.02
C SER A 466 -0.46 -38.34 3.82
N ASP A 467 -0.30 -37.03 4.05
CA ASP A 467 0.09 -36.10 2.97
C ASP A 467 1.57 -36.15 2.63
N GLY A 468 2.34 -36.84 3.48
CA GLY A 468 3.79 -36.95 3.32
C GLY A 468 4.54 -35.69 3.77
N PRO A 469 5.78 -35.51 3.30
CA PRO A 469 6.61 -34.39 3.70
C PRO A 469 6.02 -33.03 3.32
N THR A 470 6.06 -32.08 4.25
CA THR A 470 5.52 -30.73 4.09
C THR A 470 6.63 -29.74 3.86
N ARG A 471 6.56 -28.99 2.78
CA ARG A 471 7.51 -27.89 2.50
C ARG A 471 7.12 -26.64 3.28
N LEU A 472 8.08 -26.08 4.02
CA LEU A 472 7.96 -24.80 4.70
C LEU A 472 8.49 -23.68 3.83
N SER A 473 8.34 -22.44 4.27
CA SER A 473 8.88 -21.29 3.53
C SER A 473 9.21 -20.13 4.47
N ALA A 474 10.40 -19.60 4.32
CA ALA A 474 10.86 -18.37 4.93
C ALA A 474 10.94 -17.20 3.91
N GLU A 475 10.36 -17.35 2.73
CA GLU A 475 10.47 -16.36 1.64
C GLU A 475 9.96 -14.95 1.98
N ASN A 476 9.09 -14.85 2.99
CA ASN A 476 8.60 -13.56 3.47
C ASN A 476 9.51 -12.90 4.52
N SER A 477 10.56 -13.59 4.96
CA SER A 477 11.59 -12.96 5.79
C SER A 477 12.27 -11.84 5.02
N VAL A 478 12.69 -10.80 5.73
CA VAL A 478 13.32 -9.64 5.11
C VAL A 478 14.69 -9.39 5.70
N LEU A 479 15.56 -8.74 4.92
CA LEU A 479 16.91 -8.36 5.31
C LEU A 479 17.76 -9.56 5.80
N THR A 480 17.63 -10.69 5.14
CA THR A 480 18.28 -11.95 5.52
C THR A 480 19.01 -12.58 4.34
N ASP A 481 20.15 -13.23 4.63
CA ASP A 481 20.94 -14.01 3.68
C ASP A 481 20.97 -15.51 4.03
N SER A 482 20.57 -15.87 5.25
CA SER A 482 20.55 -17.27 5.69
C SER A 482 19.50 -17.53 6.76
N TYR A 483 19.19 -18.78 7.01
CA TYR A 483 18.09 -19.23 7.82
C TYR A 483 18.52 -20.35 8.76
N ASP A 484 17.97 -20.36 9.99
CA ASP A 484 18.11 -21.46 10.93
C ASP A 484 16.71 -21.88 11.39
N TRP A 485 16.26 -23.04 10.92
CA TRP A 485 15.02 -23.64 11.36
C TRP A 485 15.29 -24.72 12.42
N SER A 486 14.41 -24.80 13.38
CA SER A 486 14.47 -25.83 14.43
C SER A 486 13.08 -26.30 14.84
N ILE A 487 12.97 -27.53 15.32
CA ILE A 487 11.75 -28.05 15.94
C ILE A 487 11.94 -27.87 17.45
N VAL A 488 11.12 -26.99 18.04
CA VAL A 488 11.27 -26.58 19.45
C VAL A 488 10.51 -27.51 20.39
N SER A 489 9.30 -27.93 19.99
CA SER A 489 8.49 -28.85 20.78
C SER A 489 7.61 -29.71 19.92
N GLY A 490 7.15 -30.82 20.46
CA GLY A 490 6.24 -31.77 19.85
C GLY A 490 5.29 -32.40 20.85
N PRO A 491 4.39 -33.29 20.41
CA PRO A 491 3.32 -33.87 21.23
C PRO A 491 3.84 -34.80 22.35
N ASP A 492 5.08 -35.22 22.29
CA ASP A 492 5.69 -36.12 23.29
C ASP A 492 6.45 -35.39 24.39
N GLY A 493 6.56 -34.06 24.28
CA GLY A 493 7.32 -33.25 25.25
C GLY A 493 8.84 -33.46 25.21
N ALA A 494 9.37 -34.29 24.28
CA ALA A 494 10.81 -34.48 24.09
C ALA A 494 11.44 -33.29 23.39
N THR A 495 12.73 -33.04 23.62
CA THR A 495 13.51 -31.98 22.96
C THR A 495 14.83 -32.55 22.43
N PRO A 496 15.01 -32.73 21.12
CA PRO A 496 14.01 -32.55 20.06
C PRO A 496 12.90 -33.61 20.15
N PRO A 497 11.68 -33.29 19.63
CA PRO A 497 10.57 -34.21 19.67
C PRO A 497 10.83 -35.42 18.77
N THR A 498 10.36 -36.59 19.23
CA THR A 498 10.41 -37.82 18.42
C THR A 498 9.27 -37.79 17.37
N GLY A 499 9.50 -38.38 16.20
CA GLY A 499 8.50 -38.47 15.15
C GLY A 499 8.39 -37.21 14.26
N ALA A 500 9.33 -36.29 14.34
CA ALA A 500 9.47 -35.17 13.39
C ALA A 500 10.94 -35.00 13.00
N THR A 501 11.18 -34.76 11.72
CA THR A 501 12.50 -34.45 11.17
C THR A 501 12.40 -33.28 10.20
N LEU A 502 13.45 -32.49 10.16
CA LEU A 502 13.54 -31.32 9.29
C LEU A 502 14.75 -31.53 8.36
N ALA A 503 14.49 -31.69 7.09
CA ALA A 503 15.54 -31.74 6.06
C ALA A 503 15.86 -30.31 5.62
N ASP A 504 17.14 -30.05 5.38
CA ASP A 504 17.70 -28.76 4.94
C ASP A 504 17.27 -27.57 5.84
N PRO A 505 17.53 -27.64 7.16
CA PRO A 505 17.03 -26.63 8.12
C PRO A 505 17.61 -25.23 7.90
N GLN A 506 18.62 -25.08 7.06
CA GLN A 506 19.20 -23.79 6.67
C GLN A 506 18.66 -23.28 5.32
N SER A 507 17.79 -24.03 4.68
CA SER A 507 17.16 -23.61 3.43
C SER A 507 16.06 -22.58 3.68
N VAL A 508 15.83 -21.71 2.69
CA VAL A 508 14.63 -20.86 2.66
C VAL A 508 13.34 -21.69 2.63
N LYS A 509 13.43 -22.93 2.12
CA LYS A 509 12.30 -23.87 1.99
C LYS A 509 12.68 -25.26 2.50
N PRO A 510 12.83 -25.46 3.82
CA PRO A 510 13.11 -26.78 4.36
C PRO A 510 11.88 -27.69 4.25
N THR A 511 12.12 -28.97 4.40
CA THR A 511 11.05 -29.98 4.36
C THR A 511 10.87 -30.65 5.71
N LEU A 512 9.69 -30.53 6.26
CA LEU A 512 9.27 -31.18 7.51
C LEU A 512 8.64 -32.54 7.19
N THR A 513 9.14 -33.59 7.82
CA THR A 513 8.51 -34.91 7.81
C THR A 513 8.03 -35.25 9.22
N VAL A 514 6.78 -35.67 9.36
CA VAL A 514 6.14 -36.02 10.63
C VAL A 514 5.55 -37.42 10.56
N THR A 515 5.71 -38.18 11.65
CA THR A 515 5.20 -39.55 11.75
C THR A 515 4.28 -39.75 12.93
N LYS A 516 4.01 -38.67 13.71
CA LYS A 516 3.17 -38.72 14.89
C LYS A 516 2.22 -37.54 14.90
N ALA A 517 0.95 -37.79 15.12
CA ALA A 517 -0.06 -36.73 15.26
C ALA A 517 0.13 -35.90 16.54
N GLY A 518 -0.25 -34.64 16.49
CA GLY A 518 -0.19 -33.70 17.60
C GLY A 518 0.32 -32.31 17.19
N ALA A 519 0.54 -31.46 18.15
CA ALA A 519 1.02 -30.11 17.91
C ALA A 519 2.55 -30.04 17.96
N TYR A 520 3.14 -29.46 16.94
CA TYR A 520 4.56 -29.14 16.87
C TYR A 520 4.76 -27.63 16.84
N VAL A 521 5.82 -27.16 17.49
CA VAL A 521 6.28 -25.78 17.39
C VAL A 521 7.64 -25.79 16.71
N LEU A 522 7.72 -25.12 15.58
CA LEU A 522 8.95 -24.84 14.88
C LEU A 522 9.35 -23.39 15.14
N GLN A 523 10.62 -23.12 15.01
CA GLN A 523 11.19 -21.79 15.14
C GLN A 523 12.08 -21.50 13.94
N LEU A 524 11.98 -20.29 13.44
CA LEU A 524 12.85 -19.74 12.42
C LEU A 524 13.65 -18.59 13.02
N VAL A 525 14.95 -18.60 12.81
CA VAL A 525 15.83 -17.43 12.97
C VAL A 525 16.35 -17.07 11.58
N ALA A 526 16.18 -15.83 11.18
CA ALA A 526 16.72 -15.27 9.96
C ALA A 526 18.04 -14.55 10.30
N ASN A 527 19.06 -14.69 9.47
CA ASN A 527 20.38 -14.11 9.72
C ASN A 527 20.80 -13.19 8.57
N GLN A 528 21.59 -12.17 8.91
CA GLN A 528 22.32 -11.32 7.97
C GLN A 528 23.78 -11.25 8.47
N GLY A 529 24.65 -12.06 7.86
CA GLY A 529 25.99 -12.27 8.39
C GLY A 529 25.96 -12.81 9.83
N SER A 530 26.50 -12.06 10.77
CA SER A 530 26.50 -12.42 12.21
C SER A 530 25.25 -11.94 12.96
N ILE A 531 24.42 -11.12 12.36
CA ILE A 531 23.25 -10.54 13.00
C ILE A 531 22.09 -11.49 12.89
N LYS A 532 21.40 -11.74 14.01
CA LYS A 532 20.26 -12.66 14.08
C LYS A 532 18.96 -11.92 14.32
N SER A 533 17.89 -12.39 13.70
CA SER A 533 16.54 -11.95 14.01
C SER A 533 16.11 -12.41 15.41
N GLN A 534 15.05 -11.79 15.93
CA GLN A 534 14.27 -12.46 16.95
C GLN A 534 13.69 -13.75 16.37
N PRO A 535 13.63 -14.82 17.18
CA PRO A 535 13.02 -16.07 16.73
C PRO A 535 11.53 -15.89 16.43
N ALA A 536 11.06 -16.40 15.30
CA ALA A 536 9.64 -16.44 14.95
C ALA A 536 9.12 -17.88 14.98
N SER A 537 7.99 -18.09 15.63
CA SER A 537 7.42 -19.43 15.80
C SER A 537 6.37 -19.74 14.76
N LEU A 538 6.33 -21.01 14.33
CA LEU A 538 5.32 -21.60 13.47
C LEU A 538 4.74 -22.82 14.20
N ARG A 539 3.42 -22.85 14.40
CA ARG A 539 2.74 -24.01 14.94
C ARG A 539 2.21 -24.87 13.81
N ILE A 540 2.45 -26.17 13.91
CA ILE A 540 1.94 -27.16 12.96
C ILE A 540 1.11 -28.18 13.72
N PHE A 541 -0.16 -28.27 13.37
CA PHE A 541 -1.09 -29.27 13.90
C PHE A 541 -1.12 -30.45 12.96
N VAL A 542 -0.60 -31.58 13.42
CA VAL A 542 -0.50 -32.82 12.65
C VAL A 542 -1.65 -33.74 13.02
N GLN A 543 -2.36 -34.25 12.05
CA GLN A 543 -3.42 -35.24 12.18
C GLN A 543 -2.99 -36.55 11.49
N ASP A 544 -3.57 -37.68 11.89
CA ASP A 544 -3.30 -38.94 11.22
C ASP A 544 -3.67 -38.88 9.74
N ALA A 545 -4.82 -38.29 9.44
CA ALA A 545 -5.21 -37.91 8.08
C ALA A 545 -5.92 -36.56 8.14
N LEU A 546 -5.71 -35.71 7.15
CA LEU A 546 -6.63 -34.58 6.97
C LEU A 546 -8.03 -35.14 6.71
N PRO A 547 -9.11 -34.44 7.15
CA PRO A 547 -10.45 -34.78 6.73
C PRO A 547 -10.43 -34.96 5.21
N VAL A 548 -10.97 -36.04 4.73
CA VAL A 548 -10.85 -36.53 3.36
C VAL A 548 -10.82 -35.34 2.39
N ARG A 549 -9.76 -35.22 1.62
CA ARG A 549 -9.72 -34.28 0.50
C ARG A 549 -10.88 -34.64 -0.42
N SER A 550 -12.01 -34.00 -0.23
CA SER A 550 -13.14 -34.23 -1.11
C SER A 550 -12.78 -33.63 -2.46
N PRO A 551 -12.60 -34.43 -3.51
CA PRO A 551 -12.38 -33.91 -4.86
C PRO A 551 -13.58 -33.07 -5.35
N ASP A 552 -14.68 -33.13 -4.64
CA ASP A 552 -15.96 -32.51 -4.98
C ASP A 552 -16.12 -31.09 -4.40
N ILE A 553 -15.16 -30.58 -3.61
CA ILE A 553 -15.19 -29.19 -3.14
C ILE A 553 -15.09 -28.26 -4.34
N ARG A 554 -16.08 -27.40 -4.50
CA ARG A 554 -16.18 -26.43 -5.58
C ARG A 554 -16.17 -25.00 -5.02
N PHE A 555 -15.95 -24.02 -5.87
CA PHE A 555 -15.99 -22.62 -5.47
C PHE A 555 -17.31 -22.25 -4.78
N ALA A 556 -18.43 -22.83 -5.16
CA ALA A 556 -19.70 -22.62 -4.49
C ALA A 556 -19.68 -22.96 -2.98
N ASP A 557 -18.88 -23.94 -2.56
CA ASP A 557 -18.72 -24.29 -1.15
C ASP A 557 -17.83 -23.30 -0.43
N ILE A 558 -16.77 -22.83 -1.09
CA ILE A 558 -15.90 -21.76 -0.59
C ILE A 558 -16.67 -20.45 -0.45
N LYS A 559 -17.49 -20.11 -1.44
CA LYS A 559 -18.36 -18.94 -1.40
C LYS A 559 -19.26 -18.96 -0.16
N LYS A 560 -19.83 -20.10 0.21
CA LYS A 560 -20.61 -20.25 1.45
C LYS A 560 -19.78 -19.92 2.70
N VAL A 561 -18.53 -20.39 2.77
CA VAL A 561 -17.62 -20.05 3.89
C VAL A 561 -17.37 -18.55 3.94
N LEU A 562 -17.07 -17.93 2.81
CA LEU A 562 -16.79 -16.49 2.73
C LEU A 562 -18.02 -15.63 3.10
N GLN A 563 -19.23 -16.12 2.81
CA GLN A 563 -20.50 -15.43 3.09
C GLN A 563 -20.96 -15.54 4.54
N VAL A 564 -20.33 -16.34 5.38
CA VAL A 564 -20.75 -16.48 6.78
C VAL A 564 -20.34 -15.25 7.59
N THR A 565 -21.29 -14.73 8.36
CA THR A 565 -21.01 -13.65 9.32
C THR A 565 -19.90 -14.08 10.29
N GLY A 566 -18.87 -13.24 10.41
CA GLY A 566 -17.69 -13.54 11.22
C GLY A 566 -16.57 -14.26 10.47
N THR A 567 -16.73 -14.44 9.15
CA THR A 567 -15.65 -14.71 8.20
C THR A 567 -15.41 -13.44 7.36
N CYS A 568 -15.59 -13.47 6.04
CA CYS A 568 -15.28 -12.32 5.18
C CYS A 568 -16.43 -11.32 5.05
N LEU A 569 -17.68 -11.80 5.14
CA LEU A 569 -18.89 -10.99 4.87
C LEU A 569 -18.99 -9.73 5.73
N THR A 570 -18.56 -9.78 6.98
CA THR A 570 -18.69 -8.63 7.91
C THR A 570 -17.90 -7.41 7.47
N CYS A 571 -16.81 -7.61 6.71
CA CYS A 571 -15.85 -6.55 6.39
C CYS A 571 -15.67 -6.32 4.91
N HIS A 572 -15.74 -7.39 4.12
CA HIS A 572 -15.51 -7.35 2.68
C HIS A 572 -16.81 -7.18 1.90
N THR A 573 -17.61 -6.20 2.32
CA THR A 573 -18.90 -5.84 1.69
C THR A 573 -18.86 -4.43 1.12
N SER A 574 -19.67 -4.19 0.12
CA SER A 574 -19.75 -2.90 -0.58
C SER A 574 -20.30 -1.76 0.29
N ASN A 575 -21.03 -2.08 1.36
CA ASN A 575 -21.67 -1.08 2.22
C ASN A 575 -21.76 -1.55 3.68
N ALA A 576 -20.65 -1.88 4.28
CA ALA A 576 -20.62 -2.19 5.70
C ALA A 576 -20.56 -0.91 6.51
N GLN A 577 -21.70 -0.26 6.76
CA GLN A 577 -21.88 0.83 7.72
C GLN A 577 -20.59 1.63 8.03
N GLY A 578 -19.95 2.16 7.00
CA GLY A 578 -18.71 2.90 7.13
C GLY A 578 -17.42 2.09 7.03
N ILE A 579 -17.47 0.76 6.88
CA ILE A 579 -16.26 -0.07 6.86
C ILE A 579 -16.26 -0.96 5.64
N GLN A 580 -15.93 -0.39 4.50
CA GLN A 580 -15.56 -1.18 3.34
C GLN A 580 -14.05 -1.47 3.38
N ARG A 581 -13.69 -2.70 3.03
CA ARG A 581 -12.30 -3.13 3.01
C ARG A 581 -12.01 -3.86 1.72
N PRO A 582 -10.98 -3.49 1.01
CA PRO A 582 -10.53 -4.26 -0.14
C PRO A 582 -10.01 -5.65 0.31
N PRO A 583 -10.28 -6.69 -0.44
CA PRO A 583 -11.23 -6.75 -1.56
C PRO A 583 -12.70 -6.67 -1.11
N VAL A 584 -13.56 -6.13 -1.95
CA VAL A 584 -15.01 -6.21 -1.72
C VAL A 584 -15.52 -7.49 -2.35
N PHE A 585 -15.88 -8.45 -1.53
CA PHE A 585 -16.37 -9.74 -2.00
C PHE A 585 -17.89 -9.76 -2.21
N PHE A 586 -18.61 -8.96 -1.44
CA PHE A 586 -20.06 -9.04 -1.37
C PHE A 586 -20.73 -7.66 -1.39
N GLY A 587 -21.99 -7.63 -1.80
CA GLY A 587 -22.89 -6.50 -1.61
C GLY A 587 -23.33 -6.35 -0.14
N LEU A 588 -24.34 -5.53 0.07
CA LEU A 588 -24.95 -5.36 1.38
C LEU A 588 -25.47 -6.67 1.94
N ALA A 589 -25.32 -6.84 3.25
CA ALA A 589 -25.89 -7.96 3.97
C ALA A 589 -27.43 -7.98 3.78
N GLY A 590 -27.90 -8.98 3.10
CA GLY A 590 -29.31 -9.23 2.78
C GLY A 590 -29.52 -10.69 2.41
N ALA A 591 -30.67 -11.01 1.86
CA ALA A 591 -30.98 -12.36 1.44
C ALA A 591 -30.07 -12.87 0.30
N ASN A 592 -29.47 -11.96 -0.46
CA ASN A 592 -28.49 -12.28 -1.49
C ASN A 592 -27.36 -11.23 -1.48
N PRO A 593 -26.22 -11.55 -0.88
CA PRO A 593 -25.08 -10.64 -0.82
C PRO A 593 -24.26 -10.58 -2.12
N ASP A 594 -24.64 -11.32 -3.16
CA ASP A 594 -23.91 -11.38 -4.42
C ASP A 594 -23.97 -10.04 -5.17
N ILE A 595 -22.94 -9.77 -5.92
CA ILE A 595 -22.73 -8.52 -6.64
C ILE A 595 -22.82 -8.78 -8.14
N ASP A 596 -23.51 -7.92 -8.86
CA ASP A 596 -23.39 -7.80 -10.31
C ASP A 596 -21.98 -7.28 -10.65
N ARG A 597 -21.05 -8.20 -10.90
CA ARG A 597 -19.63 -7.90 -11.11
C ARG A 597 -19.31 -7.49 -12.53
N ASN A 598 -20.12 -7.93 -13.48
CA ASN A 598 -19.94 -7.61 -14.88
C ASN A 598 -20.72 -6.36 -15.31
N GLY A 599 -21.60 -5.84 -14.43
CA GLY A 599 -22.35 -4.61 -14.67
C GLY A 599 -23.50 -4.75 -15.67
N ASP A 600 -23.96 -5.97 -15.95
CA ASP A 600 -25.07 -6.20 -16.90
C ASP A 600 -26.47 -6.01 -16.27
N GLY A 601 -26.54 -5.79 -14.97
CA GLY A 601 -27.76 -5.59 -14.21
C GLY A 601 -28.37 -6.89 -13.68
N ILE A 602 -27.73 -8.03 -13.88
CA ILE A 602 -28.22 -9.35 -13.49
C ILE A 602 -27.14 -10.10 -12.72
N VAL A 603 -27.41 -10.44 -11.47
CA VAL A 603 -26.50 -11.32 -10.71
C VAL A 603 -26.67 -12.76 -11.16
N ASN A 604 -25.61 -13.34 -11.74
CA ASN A 604 -25.67 -14.67 -12.34
C ASN A 604 -24.30 -15.39 -12.31
N ALA A 605 -24.20 -16.51 -13.03
CA ALA A 605 -22.98 -17.31 -13.08
C ALA A 605 -21.76 -16.58 -13.69
N ALA A 606 -21.96 -15.54 -14.49
CA ALA A 606 -20.85 -14.75 -15.01
C ALA A 606 -20.17 -13.94 -13.89
N ASP A 607 -20.96 -13.43 -12.95
CA ASP A 607 -20.45 -12.75 -11.75
C ASP A 607 -19.71 -13.72 -10.84
N ASP A 608 -20.22 -14.93 -10.69
CA ASP A 608 -19.54 -15.99 -9.94
C ASP A 608 -18.19 -16.36 -10.57
N ALA A 609 -18.08 -16.36 -11.88
CA ALA A 609 -16.81 -16.60 -12.56
C ALA A 609 -15.79 -15.48 -12.27
N LEU A 610 -16.22 -14.23 -12.25
CA LEU A 610 -15.38 -13.10 -11.88
C LEU A 610 -14.97 -13.15 -10.40
N PHE A 611 -15.91 -13.48 -9.53
CA PHE A 611 -15.61 -13.66 -8.11
C PHE A 611 -14.64 -14.81 -7.86
N TYR A 612 -14.81 -15.90 -8.54
CA TYR A 612 -13.88 -17.02 -8.50
C TYR A 612 -12.47 -16.61 -8.92
N ALA A 613 -12.33 -15.90 -10.02
CA ALA A 613 -11.04 -15.39 -10.48
C ALA A 613 -10.39 -14.45 -9.44
N GLU A 614 -11.18 -13.58 -8.82
CA GLU A 614 -10.72 -12.68 -7.77
C GLU A 614 -10.22 -13.44 -6.53
N VAL A 615 -10.94 -14.45 -6.09
CA VAL A 615 -10.56 -15.29 -4.95
C VAL A 615 -9.31 -16.11 -5.27
N ARG A 616 -9.23 -16.70 -6.45
CA ARG A 616 -8.03 -17.42 -6.91
C ARG A 616 -6.79 -16.54 -6.96
N GLY A 617 -6.93 -15.26 -7.29
CA GLY A 617 -5.83 -14.30 -7.27
C GLY A 617 -5.18 -14.10 -5.89
N ARG A 618 -5.76 -14.67 -4.83
CA ARG A 618 -5.24 -14.61 -3.46
C ARG A 618 -4.64 -15.94 -2.99
N ILE A 619 -4.44 -16.85 -3.91
CA ILE A 619 -3.86 -18.17 -3.65
C ILE A 619 -2.42 -18.21 -4.13
N ASN A 620 -1.56 -18.79 -3.33
CA ASN A 620 -0.22 -19.18 -3.72
C ASN A 620 -0.18 -20.70 -3.89
N PHE A 621 -0.24 -21.18 -5.12
CA PHE A 621 -0.23 -22.61 -5.42
C PHE A 621 1.14 -23.27 -5.21
N THR A 622 2.21 -22.47 -5.16
CA THR A 622 3.57 -22.97 -4.88
C THR A 622 3.77 -23.21 -3.39
N ASP A 623 3.22 -22.33 -2.55
CA ASP A 623 3.20 -22.46 -1.11
C ASP A 623 1.79 -22.15 -0.59
N VAL A 624 0.97 -23.19 -0.49
CA VAL A 624 -0.45 -23.06 -0.12
C VAL A 624 -0.61 -22.33 1.21
N GLY A 625 0.23 -22.62 2.19
CA GLY A 625 0.20 -21.94 3.49
C GLY A 625 0.49 -20.44 3.42
N ALA A 626 1.20 -19.96 2.39
CA ALA A 626 1.46 -18.54 2.16
C ALA A 626 0.33 -17.83 1.41
N SER A 627 -0.73 -18.53 1.03
CA SER A 627 -1.89 -17.93 0.35
C SER A 627 -2.50 -16.81 1.18
N ALA A 628 -2.68 -15.63 0.58
CA ALA A 628 -3.31 -14.49 1.26
C ALA A 628 -4.73 -14.84 1.75
N LEU A 629 -5.43 -15.70 1.02
CA LEU A 629 -6.76 -16.20 1.37
C LEU A 629 -6.77 -17.00 2.70
N LEU A 630 -5.66 -17.67 3.03
CA LEU A 630 -5.51 -18.41 4.29
C LEU A 630 -4.86 -17.56 5.38
N ARG A 631 -3.74 -16.89 5.05
CA ARG A 631 -2.94 -16.14 6.02
C ARG A 631 -3.70 -14.99 6.65
N LYS A 632 -4.34 -14.17 5.83
CA LYS A 632 -4.96 -12.94 6.31
C LYS A 632 -6.07 -13.24 7.33
N PRO A 633 -7.07 -14.07 7.05
CA PRO A 633 -8.10 -14.41 8.05
C PRO A 633 -7.53 -15.08 9.31
N ALA A 634 -6.42 -15.82 9.17
CA ALA A 634 -5.70 -16.42 10.29
C ALA A 634 -4.86 -15.41 11.11
N GLY A 635 -4.97 -14.12 10.83
CA GLY A 635 -4.38 -13.04 11.62
C GLY A 635 -3.02 -12.52 11.13
N HIS A 636 -2.50 -13.01 10.00
CA HIS A 636 -1.23 -12.57 9.45
C HIS A 636 -1.41 -11.38 8.49
N HIS A 637 -0.97 -10.18 8.92
CA HIS A 637 -1.09 -8.94 8.15
C HIS A 637 -2.52 -8.68 7.65
N HIS A 638 -3.49 -8.94 8.53
CA HIS A 638 -4.90 -8.72 8.28
C HIS A 638 -5.47 -7.65 9.18
N ASN A 639 -6.10 -6.63 8.61
CA ASN A 639 -6.65 -5.51 9.33
C ASN A 639 -7.79 -5.90 10.28
N GLY A 640 -8.52 -6.96 9.95
CA GLY A 640 -9.54 -7.54 10.81
C GLY A 640 -8.98 -8.44 11.93
N GLY A 641 -7.66 -8.62 11.98
CA GLY A 641 -7.04 -9.57 12.90
C GLY A 641 -7.39 -11.03 12.56
N ARG A 642 -7.23 -11.91 13.54
CA ARG A 642 -7.62 -13.32 13.42
C ARG A 642 -9.14 -13.45 13.55
N LEU A 643 -9.76 -14.16 12.62
CA LEU A 643 -11.19 -14.37 12.60
C LEU A 643 -11.59 -15.64 13.37
N PRO A 644 -12.46 -15.59 14.39
CA PRO A 644 -12.83 -16.76 15.18
C PRO A 644 -13.50 -17.88 14.37
N ARG A 645 -14.13 -17.53 13.26
CA ARG A 645 -14.77 -18.51 12.36
C ARG A 645 -13.91 -18.93 11.19
N PHE A 646 -12.63 -18.53 11.20
CA PHE A 646 -11.64 -18.95 10.23
C PHE A 646 -10.27 -18.96 10.91
N ASP A 647 -10.03 -19.99 11.72
CA ASP A 647 -8.88 -20.04 12.61
C ASP A 647 -8.23 -21.42 12.61
N ASP A 648 -7.01 -21.47 12.16
CA ASP A 648 -6.16 -22.66 12.09
C ASP A 648 -5.63 -23.13 13.45
N THR A 649 -5.72 -22.30 14.48
CA THR A 649 -5.23 -22.64 15.82
C THR A 649 -6.26 -23.34 16.70
N LEU A 650 -7.52 -23.41 16.24
CA LEU A 650 -8.59 -24.08 16.96
C LEU A 650 -8.47 -25.61 16.86
N GLN A 651 -9.05 -26.30 17.83
CA GLN A 651 -9.10 -27.76 17.82
C GLN A 651 -9.89 -28.27 16.60
N PRO A 652 -9.52 -29.43 16.07
CA PRO A 652 -10.29 -30.10 15.04
C PRO A 652 -11.77 -30.26 15.41
N GLY A 653 -12.67 -30.04 14.44
CA GLY A 653 -14.11 -30.04 14.67
C GLY A 653 -14.72 -28.72 15.12
N ASN A 654 -13.92 -27.73 15.50
CA ASN A 654 -14.42 -26.37 15.71
C ASN A 654 -14.79 -25.74 14.35
N THR A 655 -15.88 -24.99 14.31
CA THR A 655 -16.37 -24.37 13.07
C THR A 655 -15.32 -23.49 12.37
N GLY A 656 -14.54 -22.72 13.13
CA GLY A 656 -13.48 -21.87 12.56
C GLY A 656 -12.38 -22.69 11.92
N ARG A 657 -12.04 -23.82 12.53
CA ARG A 657 -11.06 -24.76 12.01
C ARG A 657 -11.60 -25.51 10.79
N LEU A 658 -12.83 -25.95 10.82
CA LEU A 658 -13.46 -26.64 9.67
C LEU A 658 -13.51 -25.73 8.43
N ASN A 659 -13.82 -24.45 8.61
CA ASN A 659 -13.81 -23.48 7.53
C ASN A 659 -12.40 -23.27 6.94
N TYR A 660 -11.39 -23.18 7.79
CA TYR A 660 -10.00 -23.08 7.35
C TYR A 660 -9.58 -24.34 6.57
N ASP A 661 -9.83 -25.51 7.14
CA ASP A 661 -9.49 -26.80 6.54
C ASP A 661 -10.20 -27.00 5.18
N LEU A 662 -11.46 -26.58 5.06
CA LEU A 662 -12.22 -26.65 3.81
C LEU A 662 -11.57 -25.81 2.70
N VAL A 663 -11.22 -24.56 3.01
CA VAL A 663 -10.56 -23.68 2.03
C VAL A 663 -9.18 -24.21 1.67
N GLN A 664 -8.42 -24.68 2.65
CA GLN A 664 -7.10 -25.28 2.40
C GLN A 664 -7.20 -26.51 1.50
N ASN A 665 -8.14 -27.40 1.76
CA ASN A 665 -8.36 -28.59 0.94
C ASN A 665 -8.78 -28.25 -0.49
N TRP A 666 -9.64 -27.27 -0.66
CA TRP A 666 -10.01 -26.75 -1.98
C TRP A 666 -8.79 -26.26 -2.76
N ILE A 667 -7.88 -25.50 -2.10
CA ILE A 667 -6.64 -25.01 -2.73
C ILE A 667 -5.73 -26.17 -3.10
N LEU A 668 -5.56 -27.14 -2.18
CA LEU A 668 -4.73 -28.33 -2.42
C LEU A 668 -5.24 -29.21 -3.57
N ASN A 669 -6.53 -29.14 -3.88
CA ASN A 669 -7.15 -29.80 -5.03
C ASN A 669 -7.11 -28.94 -6.32
N GLY A 670 -6.32 -27.87 -6.36
CA GLY A 670 -6.19 -26.99 -7.52
C GLY A 670 -7.24 -25.89 -7.60
N ALA A 671 -7.96 -25.66 -6.50
CA ALA A 671 -9.01 -24.64 -6.39
C ALA A 671 -10.01 -24.69 -7.56
N PRO A 672 -10.73 -25.80 -7.81
CA PRO A 672 -11.67 -25.91 -8.92
C PRO A 672 -12.86 -24.97 -8.74
N GLN A 673 -13.41 -24.49 -9.88
CA GLN A 673 -14.61 -23.66 -9.93
C GLN A 673 -15.87 -24.41 -9.48
#